data_af629ade97c50d84ac4cbff9542f4cac
#
_entry.id   af629ade97c50d84ac4cbff9542f4cac
#
_cell.length_a   1.000
_cell.length_b   1.000
_cell.length_c   1.000
_cell.angle_alpha   90.00
_cell.angle_beta   90.00
_cell.angle_gamma   90.00
#
_symmetry.space_group_name_H-M   'P 1'
#
loop_
_entity.id
_entity.type
_entity.pdbx_description
1 polymer ?
#
loop_
_entity_poly.entity_id
_entity_poly.type
_entity_poly.pdbx_seq_one_letter_code
_entity_poly.pdbx_strand_id
1 'polypeptide(L)'
;MSEIQVEVCFTDKLESVRVGGKPMEIPKAVKAKPVEEWFEPAAGRVKWGGLGAEIKEMDFNEEKNAAYSFLFNGPEDKKQEFMACVERFCLGEEAQQETKKKTVQDYLQEAKKNQQAGNAEMAFQQYMIAARDYGHPEAQFEVARCYQNGMGVEKNEENAVVWYKKAAEQGNAEAQCALGECYYQARGVEKDDKEARRWYEAAATQGNVTARYMTGRLYAALSYNVAAVKWYTKAAEQECPEAQYELGVCYEAGDGVGKDEAKAAELYRKAAGQSYAEAQKKLGDCYTHGTGVAKDLEQAFECYSKAAKQGNARAQNNLGVCYTNGEGVVEDPAQAAEWYKRAAEQGLAQAQCNLGYCYKYGEGVTKDLVKAAEWYRKAAEQGLAQAQCRLGDFYEYGEGVTKDLVKAAEWYRKAAEQGNAGAQYKLGKCYYYGKGTEMNNNEAVKWLRRASEQGAADAQDLLGDCYYYGYGVEMNHWEAVKWYEKAAKKGNVDAQCSLGYCHESGRGVEKDLAKAAEWYRKSAEQGYARAQCNLGYLYESGRGVEKDLAKAAEWYRKSAEQGWARAQCNLGYFYENGRGVEKDLAKAVEWYRKSAEQGWAWAQYNLGRCYHKEQGVARDLKKAMEWYLKAAEQGWADAQYIVGEFYSHGYGGIKVNNAEALKWYYKAAEQGVAEAQFILGLDYKRGEGGVKKDFAKGVEWYRKAAEQGHMYALYNLAVSYEYGEGVPKDKETAIKLYQKAAEQGCTDAEKDVKRLEGGGLGSAVAASAALGGAALLWKILRG
;
A
#
# COMPACT_ATOMS: atom_id res chain seq x y z
N MET A 1 40.53 39.76 39.71
CA MET A 1 40.77 41.01 38.94
C MET A 1 42.01 41.66 39.50
N SER A 2 43.06 41.79 38.69
CA SER A 2 44.32 42.40 39.11
C SER A 2 44.21 43.93 38.80
N GLU A 3 44.28 44.71 39.82
CA GLU A 3 44.32 46.17 39.70
C GLU A 3 45.70 46.63 39.29
N ILE A 4 45.83 47.42 38.21
CA ILE A 4 47.09 48.10 37.85
C ILE A 4 46.82 49.60 37.95
N GLN A 5 47.56 50.25 38.81
CA GLN A 5 47.57 51.70 38.97
C GLN A 5 48.53 52.32 37.96
N VAL A 6 48.01 53.23 37.13
CA VAL A 6 48.81 54.04 36.21
C VAL A 6 48.66 55.48 36.64
N GLU A 7 49.75 56.09 37.04
CA GLU A 7 49.82 57.48 37.44
C GLU A 7 50.40 58.34 36.30
N VAL A 8 49.72 59.37 35.88
CA VAL A 8 50.15 60.27 34.81
C VAL A 8 50.12 61.67 35.34
N CYS A 9 51.21 62.35 35.38
CA CYS A 9 51.34 63.71 35.87
C CYS A 9 51.52 64.65 34.68
N PHE A 10 50.71 65.70 34.67
CA PHE A 10 50.78 66.81 33.71
C PHE A 10 50.94 68.15 34.41
N THR A 11 51.74 69.08 33.81
CA THR A 11 51.58 70.49 33.95
C THR A 11 50.85 71.08 32.74
N ASP A 12 51.44 71.87 31.94
CA ASP A 12 50.94 72.24 30.62
C ASP A 12 51.27 71.10 29.60
N LYS A 13 52.12 70.11 29.98
CA LYS A 13 52.60 69.02 29.19
C LYS A 13 52.77 67.81 30.06
N LEU A 14 52.82 66.59 29.41
CA LEU A 14 53.07 65.32 30.10
C LEU A 14 54.41 65.29 30.79
N GLU A 15 54.47 65.24 32.13
CA GLU A 15 55.72 65.30 32.92
C GLU A 15 56.22 63.89 33.29
N SER A 16 55.37 63.02 33.78
CA SER A 16 55.79 61.67 34.16
C SER A 16 54.64 60.68 34.06
N VAL A 17 54.99 59.44 33.80
CA VAL A 17 54.06 58.26 33.82
C VAL A 17 54.66 57.20 34.73
N ARG A 18 53.87 56.62 35.64
CA ARG A 18 54.24 55.50 36.48
C ARG A 18 53.21 54.40 36.31
N VAL A 19 53.68 53.19 36.17
CA VAL A 19 52.82 52.00 36.04
C VAL A 19 53.18 51.03 37.18
N GLY A 20 52.21 50.73 38.05
CA GLY A 20 52.46 49.91 39.23
C GLY A 20 53.53 50.50 40.13
N GLY A 21 53.61 51.86 40.27
CA GLY A 21 54.57 52.58 41.08
C GLY A 21 55.98 52.71 40.48
N LYS A 22 56.24 52.17 39.29
CA LYS A 22 57.54 52.30 38.62
C LYS A 22 57.49 53.39 37.54
N PRO A 23 58.51 54.32 37.53
CA PRO A 23 58.52 55.36 36.50
C PRO A 23 58.84 54.80 35.13
N MET A 24 58.10 55.28 34.10
CA MET A 24 58.39 54.99 32.70
C MET A 24 59.12 56.20 32.07
N GLU A 25 60.08 55.93 31.19
CA GLU A 25 60.72 56.97 30.37
C GLU A 25 59.75 57.49 29.30
N ILE A 26 59.53 58.83 29.29
CA ILE A 26 58.70 59.46 28.31
C ILE A 26 59.57 60.22 27.30
N PRO A 27 59.43 59.90 26.00
CA PRO A 27 60.19 60.60 24.97
C PRO A 27 59.91 62.14 24.95
N LYS A 28 60.93 62.94 24.68
CA LYS A 28 60.85 64.41 24.68
C LYS A 28 59.76 64.95 23.75
N ALA A 29 59.49 64.31 22.63
CA ALA A 29 58.47 64.72 21.66
C ALA A 29 57.04 64.54 22.20
N VAL A 30 56.82 63.58 23.10
CA VAL A 30 55.51 63.36 23.75
C VAL A 30 55.33 64.32 24.91
N LYS A 31 56.39 64.65 25.67
CA LYS A 31 56.32 65.65 26.72
C LYS A 31 55.97 67.04 26.24
N ALA A 32 56.09 67.28 24.93
CA ALA A 32 55.87 68.63 24.36
C ALA A 32 54.43 68.86 23.86
N LYS A 33 53.58 67.89 23.89
CA LYS A 33 52.20 68.05 23.40
C LYS A 33 51.25 68.54 24.46
N PRO A 34 50.24 69.46 24.09
CA PRO A 34 49.24 69.94 25.05
C PRO A 34 48.36 68.89 25.61
N VAL A 35 47.91 69.01 26.85
CA VAL A 35 47.04 68.08 27.59
C VAL A 35 45.73 67.79 26.86
N GLU A 36 45.17 68.80 26.15
CA GLU A 36 43.89 68.71 25.43
C GLU A 36 43.90 67.69 24.26
N GLU A 37 45.05 67.33 23.70
CA GLU A 37 45.19 66.33 22.68
C GLU A 37 45.02 64.90 23.22
N TRP A 38 45.16 64.69 24.49
CA TRP A 38 45.20 63.41 25.19
C TRP A 38 43.97 63.06 25.99
N PHE A 39 43.14 64.11 26.33
CA PHE A 39 42.07 63.97 27.30
C PHE A 39 40.79 64.65 26.86
N GLU A 40 39.65 63.97 26.98
CA GLU A 40 38.29 64.51 26.87
C GLU A 40 37.71 64.62 28.29
N PRO A 41 37.82 65.75 29.02
CA PRO A 41 37.40 65.86 30.42
C PRO A 41 35.91 65.67 30.63
N ALA A 42 35.10 66.04 29.65
CA ALA A 42 33.63 65.97 29.73
C ALA A 42 33.01 64.56 29.68
N ALA A 43 33.80 63.53 29.28
CA ALA A 43 33.29 62.17 29.12
C ALA A 43 33.80 61.18 30.16
N GLY A 44 34.77 61.59 31.05
CA GLY A 44 35.39 60.68 32.03
C GLY A 44 36.09 59.42 31.38
N ARG A 45 36.49 59.53 30.09
CA ARG A 45 37.10 58.43 29.33
C ARG A 45 38.41 58.92 28.69
N VAL A 46 39.37 57.99 28.71
CA VAL A 46 40.64 58.21 27.99
C VAL A 46 40.51 57.57 26.58
N LYS A 47 40.87 58.30 25.53
CA LYS A 47 40.88 57.80 24.14
C LYS A 47 42.10 56.88 23.92
N TRP A 48 42.06 55.64 24.41
CA TRP A 48 43.09 54.65 24.18
C TRP A 48 42.52 53.48 23.44
N GLY A 49 42.68 53.49 22.16
CA GLY A 49 42.51 52.31 21.29
C GLY A 49 41.28 51.43 21.49
N GLY A 50 40.16 51.96 22.03
CA GLY A 50 38.90 51.18 22.22
C GLY A 50 38.84 50.34 23.50
N LEU A 51 39.87 50.31 24.33
CA LEU A 51 39.86 49.62 25.62
C LEU A 51 39.33 50.59 26.71
N GLY A 52 38.18 50.26 27.27
CA GLY A 52 37.52 51.09 28.31
C GLY A 52 38.26 50.95 29.66
N ALA A 53 38.93 51.99 30.05
CA ALA A 53 39.40 52.18 31.42
C ALA A 53 38.60 53.30 32.10
N GLU A 54 38.06 53.03 33.30
CA GLU A 54 37.35 54.00 34.09
C GLU A 54 38.34 54.80 34.94
N ILE A 55 38.19 56.14 34.95
CA ILE A 55 38.93 57.03 35.82
C ILE A 55 38.31 56.94 37.21
N LYS A 56 39.02 56.43 38.21
CA LYS A 56 38.50 56.30 39.57
C LYS A 56 38.84 57.42 40.48
N GLU A 57 39.95 58.20 40.31
CA GLU A 57 40.35 59.30 41.09
C GLU A 57 40.99 60.40 40.23
N MET A 58 40.58 61.66 40.41
CA MET A 58 41.24 62.88 39.92
C MET A 58 41.72 63.70 41.10
N ASP A 59 43.02 63.83 41.20
CA ASP A 59 43.58 64.74 42.17
C ASP A 59 43.98 66.04 41.44
N PHE A 60 43.27 67.16 41.78
CA PHE A 60 43.59 68.46 41.23
C PHE A 60 44.38 69.27 42.28
N ASN A 61 45.57 69.62 41.99
CA ASN A 61 46.31 70.54 42.80
C ASN A 61 46.20 71.95 42.25
N GLU A 62 46.02 72.95 43.12
CA GLU A 62 45.70 74.36 42.76
C GLU A 62 46.77 75.05 41.90
N GLU A 63 47.96 74.43 41.69
CA GLU A 63 49.07 74.97 40.90
C GLU A 63 49.15 74.46 39.44
N LYS A 64 48.06 74.14 38.82
CA LYS A 64 48.01 73.61 37.42
C LYS A 64 48.65 72.26 37.16
N ASN A 65 48.99 71.46 38.17
CA ASN A 65 49.51 70.12 38.04
C ASN A 65 48.39 69.09 38.23
N ALA A 66 48.00 68.40 37.22
CA ALA A 66 46.99 67.33 37.30
C ALA A 66 47.68 65.94 37.28
N ALA A 67 47.45 65.13 38.32
CA ALA A 67 47.87 63.77 38.40
C ALA A 67 46.63 62.81 38.19
N TYR A 68 46.70 61.97 37.26
CA TYR A 68 45.57 61.05 36.97
C TYR A 68 45.97 59.63 37.35
N SER A 69 45.18 58.96 38.16
CA SER A 69 45.35 57.55 38.51
C SER A 69 44.28 56.73 37.79
N PHE A 70 44.71 55.84 37.02
CA PHE A 70 43.82 54.94 36.25
C PHE A 70 43.88 53.54 36.84
N LEU A 71 42.74 52.95 37.13
CA LEU A 71 42.60 51.58 37.57
C LEU A 71 42.03 50.73 36.42
N PHE A 72 42.83 49.80 35.95
CA PHE A 72 42.31 48.86 34.97
C PHE A 72 41.50 47.76 35.67
N ASN A 73 40.24 47.66 35.41
CA ASN A 73 39.30 46.73 36.02
C ASN A 73 38.76 45.80 34.91
N GLY A 74 39.65 44.99 34.31
CA GLY A 74 39.31 44.06 33.23
C GLY A 74 39.80 42.63 33.49
N PRO A 75 39.38 41.69 32.60
CA PRO A 75 39.88 40.31 32.64
C PRO A 75 41.43 40.26 32.51
N GLU A 76 42.10 39.27 33.13
CA GLU A 76 43.56 39.13 33.15
C GLU A 76 44.19 38.99 31.75
N ASP A 77 43.46 38.40 30.81
CA ASP A 77 43.88 38.24 29.42
C ASP A 77 43.96 39.59 28.65
N LYS A 78 43.22 40.62 29.07
CA LYS A 78 43.26 41.98 28.50
C LYS A 78 44.31 42.92 29.16
N LYS A 79 44.88 42.45 30.23
CA LYS A 79 45.91 43.20 30.98
C LYS A 79 47.18 43.48 30.14
N GLN A 80 47.66 42.46 29.37
CA GLN A 80 48.80 42.64 28.47
C GLN A 80 48.51 43.61 27.34
N GLU A 81 47.28 43.61 26.81
CA GLU A 81 46.84 44.51 25.76
C GLU A 81 46.76 45.96 26.25
N PHE A 82 46.26 46.18 27.47
CA PHE A 82 46.26 47.50 28.14
C PHE A 82 47.71 47.97 28.40
N MET A 83 48.59 47.11 28.93
CA MET A 83 50.00 47.47 29.16
C MET A 83 50.70 47.83 27.84
N ALA A 84 50.46 47.07 26.76
CA ALA A 84 51.05 47.36 25.46
C ALA A 84 50.46 48.66 24.83
N CYS A 85 49.27 49.08 25.21
CA CYS A 85 48.69 50.38 24.85
C CYS A 85 49.39 51.54 25.63
N VAL A 86 49.62 51.34 26.94
CA VAL A 86 50.35 52.34 27.79
C VAL A 86 51.80 52.45 27.33
N GLU A 87 52.50 51.35 27.02
CA GLU A 87 53.84 51.36 26.47
C GLU A 87 53.96 52.05 25.11
N ARG A 88 53.02 51.79 24.19
CA ARG A 88 52.93 52.49 22.89
C ARG A 88 52.68 54.00 23.06
N PHE A 89 51.86 54.41 24.03
CA PHE A 89 51.61 55.78 24.37
C PHE A 89 52.87 56.48 24.88
N CYS A 90 53.66 55.84 25.74
CA CYS A 90 54.90 56.37 26.32
C CYS A 90 56.11 56.41 25.38
N LEU A 91 56.15 55.56 24.35
CA LEU A 91 57.27 55.43 23.39
C LEU A 91 57.26 56.53 22.29
N GLY A 92 56.21 57.31 22.12
CA GLY A 92 56.10 58.43 21.20
C GLY A 92 56.40 58.14 19.72
N GLU A 93 56.19 59.14 18.87
CA GLU A 93 56.30 59.02 17.39
C GLU A 93 57.75 58.74 16.90
N GLU A 94 58.83 58.95 17.72
CA GLU A 94 60.22 58.70 17.26
C GLU A 94 60.50 57.18 17.13
N ALA A 95 59.84 56.30 17.89
CA ALA A 95 59.92 54.85 17.65
C ALA A 95 59.23 54.36 16.37
N GLN A 96 58.37 55.19 15.80
CA GLN A 96 57.70 54.89 14.53
C GLN A 96 58.52 55.30 13.29
N GLN A 97 59.58 56.08 13.43
CA GLN A 97 60.37 56.50 12.25
C GLN A 97 61.49 55.54 11.85
N GLU A 98 61.86 54.56 12.66
CA GLU A 98 62.84 53.56 12.30
C GLU A 98 62.25 52.20 11.85
N THR A 99 60.96 51.89 12.13
CA THR A 99 60.26 50.79 11.46
C THR A 99 59.71 51.29 10.14
N LYS A 100 60.17 50.79 8.98
CA LYS A 100 59.51 50.90 7.67
C LYS A 100 57.99 50.84 7.92
N LYS A 101 57.21 51.90 7.56
CA LYS A 101 55.76 51.87 7.61
C LYS A 101 55.30 50.65 6.84
N LYS A 102 54.84 49.59 7.55
CA LYS A 102 54.28 48.40 6.93
C LYS A 102 53.18 48.84 6.00
N THR A 103 53.28 48.43 4.75
CA THR A 103 52.20 48.64 3.79
C THR A 103 51.04 47.71 4.11
N VAL A 104 49.86 48.03 3.57
CA VAL A 104 48.69 47.10 3.71
C VAL A 104 49.05 45.72 3.15
N GLN A 105 49.92 45.63 2.15
CA GLN A 105 50.40 44.35 1.58
C GLN A 105 51.25 43.56 2.55
N ASP A 106 52.09 44.24 3.37
CA ASP A 106 52.90 43.59 4.40
C ASP A 106 52.02 42.94 5.48
N TYR A 107 50.95 43.65 5.92
CA TYR A 107 49.97 43.12 6.87
C TYR A 107 49.22 41.92 6.29
N LEU A 108 48.80 41.96 5.03
CA LEU A 108 48.14 40.85 4.38
C LEU A 108 49.03 39.63 4.22
N GLN A 109 50.31 39.84 3.85
CA GLN A 109 51.28 38.74 3.73
C GLN A 109 51.59 38.09 5.10
N GLU A 110 51.79 38.87 6.12
CA GLU A 110 51.98 38.37 7.48
C GLU A 110 50.74 37.65 8.03
N ALA A 111 49.55 38.19 7.78
CA ALA A 111 48.30 37.52 8.13
C ALA A 111 48.16 36.16 7.46
N LYS A 112 48.39 36.09 6.13
CA LYS A 112 48.40 34.83 5.40
C LYS A 112 49.44 33.82 5.90
N LYS A 113 50.68 34.30 6.22
CA LYS A 113 51.71 33.47 6.79
C LYS A 113 51.33 32.92 8.18
N ASN A 114 50.78 33.77 9.05
CA ASN A 114 50.31 33.35 10.37
C ASN A 114 49.15 32.37 10.29
N GLN A 115 48.22 32.58 9.36
CA GLN A 115 47.12 31.66 9.10
C GLN A 115 47.60 30.29 8.65
N GLN A 116 48.61 30.23 7.73
CA GLN A 116 49.25 29.00 7.30
C GLN A 116 50.01 28.29 8.42
N ALA A 117 50.60 29.06 9.34
CA ALA A 117 51.33 28.53 10.51
C ALA A 117 50.41 28.11 11.68
N GLY A 118 49.07 28.25 11.53
CA GLY A 118 48.11 27.94 12.58
C GLY A 118 47.94 29.00 13.68
N ASN A 119 48.60 30.16 13.53
CA ASN A 119 48.56 31.26 14.51
C ASN A 119 47.34 32.14 14.23
N ALA A 120 46.13 31.61 14.48
CA ALA A 120 44.87 32.23 14.10
C ALA A 120 44.66 33.63 14.71
N GLU A 121 45.01 33.84 15.98
CA GLU A 121 44.87 35.12 16.65
C GLU A 121 45.74 36.23 16.02
N MET A 122 47.00 35.89 15.75
CA MET A 122 47.94 36.85 15.11
C MET A 122 47.48 37.16 13.66
N ALA A 123 46.96 36.15 12.93
CA ALA A 123 46.43 36.35 11.61
C ALA A 123 45.20 37.31 11.65
N PHE A 124 44.28 37.06 12.58
CA PHE A 124 43.09 37.92 12.79
C PHE A 124 43.48 39.35 13.11
N GLN A 125 44.42 39.59 14.01
CA GLN A 125 44.87 40.93 14.38
C GLN A 125 45.45 41.69 13.17
N GLN A 126 46.22 41.03 12.34
CA GLN A 126 46.81 41.64 11.15
C GLN A 126 45.79 41.91 10.04
N TYR A 127 44.85 40.97 9.82
CA TYR A 127 43.69 41.24 8.96
C TYR A 127 42.85 42.42 9.49
N MET A 128 42.64 42.50 10.81
CA MET A 128 41.88 43.58 11.44
C MET A 128 42.54 44.95 11.24
N ILE A 129 43.87 45.04 11.35
CA ILE A 129 44.60 46.28 11.07
C ILE A 129 44.44 46.67 9.61
N ALA A 130 44.63 45.74 8.66
CA ALA A 130 44.46 46.01 7.25
C ALA A 130 42.99 46.39 6.88
N ALA A 131 42.04 45.76 7.57
CA ALA A 131 40.62 46.01 7.35
C ALA A 131 40.10 47.31 7.92
N ARG A 132 40.52 47.65 9.15
CA ARG A 132 40.08 48.83 9.89
C ARG A 132 40.82 50.12 9.48
N ASP A 133 42.18 50.02 9.45
CA ASP A 133 43.02 51.22 9.31
C ASP A 133 43.28 51.59 7.84
N TYR A 134 43.26 50.59 6.96
CA TYR A 134 43.43 50.81 5.53
C TYR A 134 42.15 50.54 4.67
N GLY A 135 41.09 50.07 5.31
CA GLY A 135 39.83 49.81 4.61
C GLY A 135 39.93 48.72 3.51
N HIS A 136 40.93 47.84 3.54
CA HIS A 136 41.23 46.93 2.43
C HIS A 136 40.15 45.86 2.29
N PRO A 137 39.50 45.68 1.12
CA PRO A 137 38.34 44.83 0.99
C PRO A 137 38.66 43.33 1.19
N GLU A 138 39.84 42.85 0.76
CA GLU A 138 40.25 41.45 1.01
C GLU A 138 40.46 41.21 2.53
N ALA A 139 41.06 42.17 3.27
CA ALA A 139 41.20 42.06 4.70
C ALA A 139 39.87 42.07 5.43
N GLN A 140 38.95 42.95 5.02
CA GLN A 140 37.59 42.97 5.56
C GLN A 140 36.85 41.66 5.36
N PHE A 141 37.00 41.04 4.20
CA PHE A 141 36.46 39.73 3.91
C PHE A 141 37.05 38.65 4.82
N GLU A 142 38.39 38.64 5.01
CA GLU A 142 39.05 37.67 5.89
C GLU A 142 38.68 37.86 7.37
N VAL A 143 38.53 39.13 7.84
CA VAL A 143 38.01 39.43 9.18
C VAL A 143 36.60 38.88 9.36
N ALA A 144 35.73 39.05 8.37
CA ALA A 144 34.39 38.50 8.40
C ALA A 144 34.42 36.95 8.49
N ARG A 145 35.30 36.29 7.75
CA ARG A 145 35.51 34.82 7.83
C ARG A 145 36.00 34.37 9.20
N CYS A 146 36.92 35.16 9.82
CA CYS A 146 37.39 34.88 11.17
C CYS A 146 36.22 34.93 12.19
N TYR A 147 35.36 35.93 12.12
CA TYR A 147 34.17 36.01 12.96
C TYR A 147 33.17 34.92 12.69
N GLN A 148 32.96 34.57 11.42
CA GLN A 148 32.03 33.49 11.02
C GLN A 148 32.46 32.13 11.55
N ASN A 149 33.76 31.83 11.51
CA ASN A 149 34.29 30.51 11.84
C ASN A 149 34.89 30.41 13.25
N GLY A 150 35.04 31.52 13.97
CA GLY A 150 35.71 31.56 15.29
C GLY A 150 37.22 31.38 15.16
N MET A 151 37.86 31.88 14.08
CA MET A 151 39.28 31.75 13.83
C MET A 151 40.07 32.92 14.40
N GLY A 152 40.75 32.73 15.54
CA GLY A 152 41.51 33.76 16.23
C GLY A 152 40.66 34.85 16.91
N VAL A 153 39.33 34.64 16.91
CA VAL A 153 38.33 35.50 17.56
C VAL A 153 37.13 34.66 17.92
N GLU A 154 36.37 35.06 18.93
CA GLU A 154 35.08 34.40 19.24
C GLU A 154 34.11 34.49 18.07
N LYS A 155 33.44 33.35 17.77
CA LYS A 155 32.47 33.28 16.67
C LYS A 155 31.34 34.31 16.89
N ASN A 156 31.12 35.16 15.89
CA ASN A 156 30.04 36.16 15.91
C ASN A 156 29.52 36.43 14.50
N GLU A 157 28.37 35.85 14.20
CA GLU A 157 27.78 35.95 12.85
C GLU A 157 27.30 37.36 12.48
N GLU A 158 26.86 38.16 13.48
CA GLU A 158 26.45 39.56 13.23
C GLU A 158 27.66 40.42 12.84
N ASN A 159 28.77 40.27 13.55
CA ASN A 159 30.02 40.97 13.21
C ASN A 159 30.57 40.51 11.83
N ALA A 160 30.42 39.22 11.52
CA ALA A 160 30.79 38.70 10.20
C ALA A 160 30.01 39.42 9.08
N VAL A 161 28.67 39.56 9.23
CA VAL A 161 27.82 40.29 8.27
C VAL A 161 28.25 41.74 8.10
N VAL A 162 28.57 42.45 9.21
CA VAL A 162 29.04 43.83 9.16
C VAL A 162 30.31 43.96 8.30
N TRP A 163 31.27 43.07 8.49
CA TRP A 163 32.51 43.13 7.74
C TRP A 163 32.36 42.61 6.31
N TYR A 164 31.54 41.58 6.06
CA TYR A 164 31.16 41.16 4.69
C TYR A 164 30.53 42.32 3.93
N LYS A 165 29.62 43.09 4.56
CA LYS A 165 28.94 44.21 3.94
C LYS A 165 29.95 45.30 3.52
N LYS A 166 30.90 45.63 4.39
CA LYS A 166 31.95 46.62 4.07
C LYS A 166 32.79 46.20 2.87
N ALA A 167 33.20 44.93 2.82
CA ALA A 167 33.97 44.41 1.71
C ALA A 167 33.14 44.32 0.41
N ALA A 168 31.88 43.87 0.52
CA ALA A 168 30.95 43.74 -0.59
C ALA A 168 30.61 45.07 -1.26
N GLU A 169 30.41 46.14 -0.47
CA GLU A 169 30.18 47.52 -0.93
C GLU A 169 31.40 48.06 -1.72
N GLN A 170 32.59 47.61 -1.42
CA GLN A 170 33.82 47.93 -2.18
C GLN A 170 34.05 47.00 -3.41
N GLY A 171 33.08 46.13 -3.71
CA GLY A 171 33.13 45.28 -4.89
C GLY A 171 33.87 43.97 -4.76
N ASN A 172 34.24 43.54 -3.54
CA ASN A 172 34.85 42.23 -3.33
C ASN A 172 33.81 41.12 -3.65
N ALA A 173 34.06 40.32 -4.66
CA ALA A 173 33.13 39.32 -5.19
C ALA A 173 32.89 38.19 -4.19
N GLU A 174 33.93 37.73 -3.46
CA GLU A 174 33.83 36.71 -2.42
C GLU A 174 32.96 37.21 -1.25
N ALA A 175 33.16 38.46 -0.83
CA ALA A 175 32.35 39.07 0.23
C ALA A 175 30.88 39.26 -0.20
N GLN A 176 30.65 39.68 -1.45
CA GLN A 176 29.30 39.76 -2.00
C GLN A 176 28.61 38.41 -2.01
N CYS A 177 29.33 37.34 -2.42
CA CYS A 177 28.81 35.97 -2.39
C CYS A 177 28.50 35.54 -0.94
N ALA A 178 29.42 35.77 -0.02
CA ALA A 178 29.25 35.38 1.38
C ALA A 178 28.10 36.17 2.05
N LEU A 179 27.96 37.50 1.75
CA LEU A 179 26.85 38.32 2.23
C LEU A 179 25.50 37.82 1.68
N GLY A 180 25.47 37.45 0.39
CA GLY A 180 24.31 36.79 -0.22
C GLY A 180 23.91 35.52 0.52
N GLU A 181 24.89 34.69 0.91
CA GLU A 181 24.67 33.49 1.70
C GLU A 181 24.13 33.78 3.09
N CYS A 182 24.66 34.87 3.78
CA CYS A 182 24.15 35.29 5.08
C CYS A 182 22.67 35.64 5.02
N TYR A 183 22.24 36.45 4.05
CA TYR A 183 20.82 36.79 3.85
C TYR A 183 19.98 35.59 3.44
N TYR A 184 20.49 34.67 2.63
CA TYR A 184 19.76 33.48 2.18
C TYR A 184 19.50 32.50 3.31
N GLN A 185 20.48 32.30 4.21
CA GLN A 185 20.42 31.33 5.30
C GLN A 185 20.05 31.95 6.67
N ALA A 186 19.77 33.25 6.76
CA ALA A 186 19.53 34.00 8.01
C ALA A 186 20.68 33.87 9.02
N ARG A 187 21.95 33.98 8.57
CA ARG A 187 23.13 33.91 9.42
C ARG A 187 23.60 35.31 9.82
N GLY A 188 23.47 35.69 11.08
CA GLY A 188 23.82 37.01 11.61
C GLY A 188 23.00 38.16 11.08
N VAL A 189 21.94 37.86 10.32
CA VAL A 189 21.00 38.83 9.74
C VAL A 189 19.65 38.15 9.48
N GLU A 190 18.55 38.88 9.45
CA GLU A 190 17.26 38.36 9.07
C GLU A 190 17.26 37.86 7.60
N LYS A 191 16.50 36.79 7.36
CA LYS A 191 16.40 36.20 6.00
C LYS A 191 15.78 37.21 5.03
N ASP A 192 16.48 37.51 3.95
CA ASP A 192 15.99 38.33 2.85
C ASP A 192 16.45 37.80 1.49
N ASP A 193 15.55 37.10 0.80
CA ASP A 193 15.83 36.51 -0.50
C ASP A 193 16.06 37.58 -1.60
N LYS A 194 15.59 38.80 -1.43
CA LYS A 194 15.82 39.92 -2.38
C LYS A 194 17.23 40.47 -2.23
N GLU A 195 17.64 40.74 -0.99
CA GLU A 195 19.00 41.17 -0.71
C GLU A 195 20.01 40.08 -1.04
N ALA A 196 19.70 38.80 -0.70
CA ALA A 196 20.53 37.66 -1.08
C ALA A 196 20.75 37.63 -2.61
N ARG A 197 19.68 37.74 -3.40
CA ARG A 197 19.78 37.77 -4.87
C ARG A 197 20.63 38.96 -5.36
N ARG A 198 20.40 40.16 -4.83
CA ARG A 198 21.16 41.37 -5.22
C ARG A 198 22.67 41.14 -5.05
N TRP A 199 23.08 40.61 -3.91
CA TRP A 199 24.48 40.39 -3.61
C TRP A 199 25.08 39.25 -4.41
N TYR A 200 24.33 38.12 -4.61
CA TYR A 200 24.76 37.07 -5.49
C TYR A 200 24.87 37.51 -6.95
N GLU A 201 23.94 38.33 -7.47
CA GLU A 201 24.03 38.89 -8.83
C GLU A 201 25.26 39.78 -8.97
N ALA A 202 25.58 40.58 -8.00
CA ALA A 202 26.78 41.43 -8.00
C ALA A 202 28.05 40.58 -8.09
N ALA A 203 28.18 39.57 -7.26
CA ALA A 203 29.29 38.61 -7.31
C ALA A 203 29.35 37.79 -8.63
N ALA A 204 28.17 37.34 -9.10
CA ALA A 204 28.03 36.54 -10.33
C ALA A 204 28.45 37.27 -11.57
N THR A 205 28.18 38.58 -11.63
CA THR A 205 28.63 39.42 -12.78
C THR A 205 30.15 39.58 -12.82
N GLN A 206 30.79 39.54 -11.67
CA GLN A 206 32.26 39.56 -11.55
C GLN A 206 32.91 38.16 -11.81
N GLY A 207 32.10 37.12 -12.02
CA GLY A 207 32.63 35.81 -12.39
C GLY A 207 32.69 34.81 -11.25
N ASN A 208 32.23 35.15 -10.04
CA ASN A 208 32.19 34.22 -8.94
C ASN A 208 31.29 33.02 -9.26
N VAL A 209 31.85 31.81 -9.26
CA VAL A 209 31.17 30.56 -9.71
C VAL A 209 30.00 30.21 -8.83
N THR A 210 30.23 30.22 -7.51
CA THR A 210 29.18 29.90 -6.51
C THR A 210 28.02 30.88 -6.62
N ALA A 211 28.34 32.18 -6.77
CA ALA A 211 27.32 33.20 -6.92
C ALA A 211 26.51 33.03 -8.22
N ARG A 212 27.15 32.67 -9.35
CA ARG A 212 26.46 32.33 -10.60
C ARG A 212 25.48 31.19 -10.41
N TYR A 213 25.88 30.11 -9.75
CA TYR A 213 25.03 28.98 -9.42
C TYR A 213 23.87 29.39 -8.51
N MET A 214 24.14 30.11 -7.41
CA MET A 214 23.12 30.53 -6.46
C MET A 214 22.13 31.53 -7.07
N THR A 215 22.60 32.43 -7.94
CA THR A 215 21.74 33.33 -8.71
C THR A 215 20.79 32.51 -9.60
N GLY A 216 21.30 31.49 -10.30
CA GLY A 216 20.49 30.57 -11.09
C GLY A 216 19.40 29.90 -10.27
N ARG A 217 19.74 29.38 -9.07
CA ARG A 217 18.78 28.77 -8.14
C ARG A 217 17.68 29.72 -7.68
N LEU A 218 18.04 30.96 -7.34
CA LEU A 218 17.05 31.96 -6.91
C LEU A 218 16.09 32.35 -8.04
N TYR A 219 16.58 32.45 -9.28
CA TYR A 219 15.72 32.68 -10.46
C TYR A 219 14.81 31.48 -10.74
N ALA A 220 15.31 30.26 -10.61
CA ALA A 220 14.50 29.04 -10.77
C ALA A 220 13.39 28.97 -9.72
N ALA A 221 13.69 29.29 -8.44
CA ALA A 221 12.69 29.34 -7.35
C ALA A 221 11.57 30.37 -7.62
N LEU A 222 11.86 31.42 -8.39
CA LEU A 222 10.89 32.43 -8.82
C LEU A 222 10.21 32.09 -10.15
N SER A 223 10.46 30.90 -10.73
CA SER A 223 9.96 30.44 -12.04
C SER A 223 10.46 31.29 -13.22
N TYR A 224 11.57 32.03 -13.06
CA TYR A 224 12.24 32.72 -14.16
C TYR A 224 13.27 31.79 -14.85
N ASN A 225 12.77 30.69 -15.41
CA ASN A 225 13.59 29.58 -15.89
C ASN A 225 14.62 29.99 -16.98
N VAL A 226 14.25 30.88 -17.87
CA VAL A 226 15.21 31.40 -18.92
C VAL A 226 16.40 32.14 -18.29
N ALA A 227 16.15 32.92 -17.24
CA ALA A 227 17.22 33.61 -16.50
C ALA A 227 18.08 32.62 -15.71
N ALA A 228 17.42 31.63 -15.06
CA ALA A 228 18.12 30.57 -14.35
C ALA A 228 19.08 29.81 -15.26
N VAL A 229 18.62 29.35 -16.44
CA VAL A 229 19.43 28.65 -17.45
C VAL A 229 20.63 29.48 -17.83
N LYS A 230 20.46 30.79 -18.06
CA LYS A 230 21.58 31.70 -18.43
C LYS A 230 22.68 31.70 -17.35
N TRP A 231 22.30 31.71 -16.09
CA TRP A 231 23.28 31.73 -15.00
C TRP A 231 23.89 30.36 -14.75
N TYR A 232 23.08 29.27 -14.82
CA TYR A 232 23.60 27.91 -14.76
C TYR A 232 24.59 27.61 -15.89
N THR A 233 24.31 28.08 -17.12
CA THR A 233 25.26 27.93 -18.26
C THR A 233 26.61 28.57 -17.93
N LYS A 234 26.61 29.83 -17.42
CA LYS A 234 27.85 30.51 -17.09
C LYS A 234 28.62 29.84 -15.93
N ALA A 235 27.93 29.24 -14.97
CA ALA A 235 28.59 28.49 -13.91
C ALA A 235 29.08 27.11 -14.39
N ALA A 236 28.30 26.43 -15.23
CA ALA A 236 28.65 25.15 -15.83
C ALA A 236 29.87 25.22 -16.76
N GLU A 237 30.01 26.33 -17.47
CA GLU A 237 31.20 26.65 -18.29
C GLU A 237 32.48 26.79 -17.41
N GLN A 238 32.35 27.12 -16.18
CA GLN A 238 33.41 27.17 -15.19
C GLN A 238 33.54 25.87 -14.36
N GLU A 239 33.01 24.77 -14.91
CA GLU A 239 33.10 23.43 -14.34
C GLU A 239 32.41 23.23 -12.99
N CYS A 240 31.43 24.08 -12.60
CA CYS A 240 30.65 23.91 -11.40
C CYS A 240 29.73 22.67 -11.53
N PRO A 241 29.95 21.60 -10.74
CA PRO A 241 29.19 20.35 -10.91
C PRO A 241 27.70 20.51 -10.56
N GLU A 242 27.37 21.34 -9.57
CA GLU A 242 26.00 21.63 -9.21
C GLU A 242 25.27 22.36 -10.34
N ALA A 243 25.95 23.32 -10.99
CA ALA A 243 25.37 24.04 -12.11
C ALA A 243 25.24 23.18 -13.35
N GLN A 244 26.18 22.30 -13.62
CA GLN A 244 26.09 21.32 -14.70
C GLN A 244 24.90 20.40 -14.49
N TYR A 245 24.70 19.93 -13.25
CA TYR A 245 23.55 19.10 -12.89
C TYR A 245 22.22 19.85 -13.10
N GLU A 246 22.06 21.05 -12.53
CA GLU A 246 20.82 21.83 -12.65
C GLU A 246 20.52 22.25 -14.10
N LEU A 247 21.54 22.58 -14.87
CA LEU A 247 21.39 22.86 -16.30
C LEU A 247 20.95 21.59 -17.04
N GLY A 248 21.47 20.43 -16.68
CA GLY A 248 21.03 19.13 -17.19
C GLY A 248 19.55 18.88 -16.90
N VAL A 249 19.09 19.19 -15.69
CA VAL A 249 17.66 19.10 -15.31
C VAL A 249 16.80 20.04 -16.18
N CYS A 250 17.27 21.25 -16.43
CA CYS A 250 16.57 22.20 -17.31
C CYS A 250 16.42 21.66 -18.74
N TYR A 251 17.48 21.06 -19.32
CA TYR A 251 17.40 20.44 -20.63
C TYR A 251 16.53 19.18 -20.66
N GLU A 252 16.54 18.36 -19.61
CA GLU A 252 15.70 17.17 -19.49
C GLU A 252 14.21 17.54 -19.49
N ALA A 253 13.84 18.58 -18.72
CA ALA A 253 12.45 19.03 -18.60
C ALA A 253 12.00 19.94 -19.75
N GLY A 254 12.92 20.69 -20.37
CA GLY A 254 12.61 21.77 -21.31
C GLY A 254 12.29 23.10 -20.59
N ASP A 255 12.77 23.26 -19.36
CA ASP A 255 12.47 24.43 -18.51
C ASP A 255 13.42 25.59 -18.82
N GLY A 256 12.90 26.64 -19.43
CA GLY A 256 13.68 27.83 -19.81
C GLY A 256 14.61 27.62 -20.97
N VAL A 257 14.64 26.41 -21.56
CA VAL A 257 15.43 26.01 -22.72
C VAL A 257 14.68 24.92 -23.49
N GLY A 258 14.95 24.73 -24.78
CA GLY A 258 14.37 23.62 -25.53
C GLY A 258 14.80 22.28 -24.95
N LYS A 259 13.85 21.33 -24.81
CA LYS A 259 14.16 19.99 -24.34
C LYS A 259 15.21 19.29 -25.18
N ASP A 260 16.26 18.78 -24.52
CA ASP A 260 17.39 18.10 -25.19
C ASP A 260 17.98 17.06 -24.20
N GLU A 261 17.51 15.84 -24.30
CA GLU A 261 17.90 14.74 -23.41
C GLU A 261 19.39 14.35 -23.61
N ALA A 262 19.94 14.47 -24.84
CA ALA A 262 21.34 14.17 -25.09
C ALA A 262 22.26 15.17 -24.39
N LYS A 263 21.90 16.45 -24.47
CA LYS A 263 22.62 17.51 -23.77
C LYS A 263 22.52 17.41 -22.26
N ALA A 264 21.34 17.01 -21.73
CA ALA A 264 21.16 16.74 -20.32
C ALA A 264 22.11 15.62 -19.86
N ALA A 265 22.16 14.50 -20.58
CA ALA A 265 23.02 13.37 -20.25
C ALA A 265 24.53 13.75 -20.34
N GLU A 266 24.91 14.58 -21.27
CA GLU A 266 26.30 15.10 -21.37
C GLU A 266 26.66 15.93 -20.13
N LEU A 267 25.78 16.82 -19.71
CA LEU A 267 25.95 17.64 -18.51
C LEU A 267 26.01 16.81 -17.23
N TYR A 268 25.13 15.82 -17.09
CA TYR A 268 25.19 14.88 -15.99
C TYR A 268 26.51 14.11 -15.98
N ARG A 269 27.03 13.71 -17.16
CA ARG A 269 28.33 13.03 -17.27
C ARG A 269 29.48 13.91 -16.79
N LYS A 270 29.48 15.20 -17.14
CA LYS A 270 30.49 16.18 -16.70
C LYS A 270 30.49 16.32 -15.18
N ALA A 271 29.29 16.55 -14.59
CA ALA A 271 29.14 16.66 -13.15
C ALA A 271 29.44 15.34 -12.39
N ALA A 272 29.04 14.20 -12.96
CA ALA A 272 29.33 12.87 -12.39
C ALA A 272 30.84 12.56 -12.40
N GLY A 273 31.56 13.01 -13.41
CA GLY A 273 33.03 12.93 -13.49
C GLY A 273 33.73 13.70 -12.38
N GLN A 274 33.11 14.74 -11.87
CA GLN A 274 33.57 15.51 -10.70
C GLN A 274 33.06 14.94 -9.38
N SER A 275 32.57 13.70 -9.37
CA SER A 275 32.08 12.98 -8.19
C SER A 275 30.80 13.58 -7.58
N TYR A 276 30.02 14.34 -8.32
CA TYR A 276 28.75 14.87 -7.82
C TYR A 276 27.69 13.74 -7.79
N ALA A 277 27.31 13.33 -6.58
CA ALA A 277 26.50 12.13 -6.37
C ALA A 277 25.09 12.18 -7.03
N GLU A 278 24.44 13.36 -7.02
CA GLU A 278 23.14 13.52 -7.66
C GLU A 278 23.25 13.35 -9.19
N ALA A 279 24.33 13.87 -9.79
CA ALA A 279 24.57 13.71 -11.22
C ALA A 279 24.94 12.25 -11.57
N GLN A 280 25.73 11.57 -10.74
CA GLN A 280 26.00 10.14 -10.92
C GLN A 280 24.72 9.33 -10.90
N LYS A 281 23.82 9.59 -9.94
CA LYS A 281 22.51 8.93 -9.86
C LYS A 281 21.67 9.23 -11.10
N LYS A 282 21.59 10.48 -11.54
CA LYS A 282 20.83 10.87 -12.74
C LYS A 282 21.39 10.28 -14.02
N LEU A 283 22.72 10.23 -14.17
CA LEU A 283 23.36 9.57 -15.29
C LEU A 283 23.05 8.06 -15.30
N GLY A 284 23.00 7.42 -14.13
CA GLY A 284 22.54 6.05 -13.99
C GLY A 284 21.11 5.88 -14.50
N ASP A 285 20.19 6.79 -14.13
CA ASP A 285 18.82 6.79 -14.65
C ASP A 285 18.80 6.92 -16.21
N CYS A 286 19.63 7.80 -16.78
CA CYS A 286 19.75 7.96 -18.22
C CYS A 286 20.17 6.64 -18.91
N TYR A 287 21.16 5.94 -18.36
CA TYR A 287 21.59 4.65 -18.90
C TYR A 287 20.55 3.55 -18.71
N THR A 288 19.83 3.54 -17.60
CA THR A 288 18.76 2.54 -17.33
C THR A 288 17.63 2.65 -18.35
N HIS A 289 17.22 3.87 -18.69
CA HIS A 289 16.07 4.12 -19.56
C HIS A 289 16.44 4.38 -21.03
N GLY A 290 17.71 4.63 -21.32
CA GLY A 290 18.16 5.04 -22.65
C GLY A 290 17.79 6.50 -22.98
N THR A 291 17.71 7.38 -21.95
CA THR A 291 17.32 8.78 -22.11
C THR A 291 18.53 9.63 -22.44
N GLY A 292 18.61 10.15 -23.65
CA GLY A 292 19.75 10.97 -24.14
C GLY A 292 21.04 10.18 -24.33
N VAL A 293 21.08 8.91 -24.01
CA VAL A 293 22.20 7.97 -24.23
C VAL A 293 21.64 6.60 -24.60
N ALA A 294 22.45 5.75 -25.23
CA ALA A 294 22.05 4.35 -25.40
C ALA A 294 21.84 3.67 -24.06
N LYS A 295 20.82 2.81 -23.97
CA LYS A 295 20.58 2.01 -22.75
C LYS A 295 21.77 1.10 -22.46
N ASP A 296 22.29 1.18 -21.26
CA ASP A 296 23.45 0.42 -20.80
C ASP A 296 23.34 0.17 -19.29
N LEU A 297 22.96 -1.04 -18.92
CA LEU A 297 22.70 -1.39 -17.53
C LEU A 297 24.00 -1.53 -16.70
N GLU A 298 25.13 -1.87 -17.35
CA GLU A 298 26.42 -1.96 -16.66
C GLU A 298 26.90 -0.55 -16.27
N GLN A 299 26.80 0.42 -17.19
CA GLN A 299 27.12 1.81 -16.90
C GLN A 299 26.16 2.40 -15.85
N ALA A 300 24.87 2.02 -15.90
CA ALA A 300 23.89 2.44 -14.88
C ALA A 300 24.31 1.95 -13.49
N PHE A 301 24.64 0.66 -13.38
CA PHE A 301 25.10 0.07 -12.13
C PHE A 301 26.37 0.76 -11.58
N GLU A 302 27.37 1.03 -12.44
CA GLU A 302 28.58 1.77 -12.01
C GLU A 302 28.24 3.16 -11.47
N CYS A 303 27.37 3.89 -12.16
CA CYS A 303 26.94 5.22 -11.76
C CYS A 303 26.19 5.19 -10.40
N TYR A 304 25.24 4.27 -10.24
CA TYR A 304 24.54 4.09 -8.95
C TYR A 304 25.51 3.66 -7.84
N SER A 305 26.46 2.76 -8.13
CA SER A 305 27.45 2.31 -7.15
C SER A 305 28.31 3.47 -6.64
N LYS A 306 28.78 4.36 -7.53
CA LYS A 306 29.56 5.56 -7.16
C LYS A 306 28.77 6.50 -6.27
N ALA A 307 27.52 6.82 -6.67
CA ALA A 307 26.65 7.69 -5.88
C ALA A 307 26.22 7.07 -4.54
N ALA A 308 25.93 5.77 -4.52
CA ALA A 308 25.52 5.03 -3.31
C ALA A 308 26.63 4.99 -2.25
N LYS A 309 27.89 4.81 -2.67
CA LYS A 309 29.07 4.86 -1.80
C LYS A 309 29.26 6.23 -1.15
N GLN A 310 28.82 7.29 -1.79
CA GLN A 310 28.81 8.65 -1.25
C GLN A 310 27.62 8.94 -0.32
N GLY A 311 26.76 7.93 -0.08
CA GLY A 311 25.63 8.07 0.83
C GLY A 311 24.33 8.50 0.19
N ASN A 312 24.26 8.68 -1.15
CA ASN A 312 23.01 9.06 -1.81
C ASN A 312 21.95 7.97 -1.64
N ALA A 313 20.91 8.25 -0.86
CA ALA A 313 19.87 7.27 -0.52
C ALA A 313 19.10 6.75 -1.73
N ARG A 314 18.82 7.61 -2.73
CA ARG A 314 18.12 7.19 -3.94
C ARG A 314 18.99 6.28 -4.80
N ALA A 315 20.28 6.58 -4.91
CA ALA A 315 21.24 5.71 -5.60
C ALA A 315 21.42 4.37 -4.86
N GLN A 316 21.45 4.36 -3.54
CA GLN A 316 21.48 3.13 -2.74
C GLN A 316 20.25 2.26 -3.01
N ASN A 317 19.06 2.87 -3.07
CA ASN A 317 17.84 2.14 -3.44
C ASN A 317 17.94 1.58 -4.87
N ASN A 318 18.38 2.38 -5.84
CA ASN A 318 18.49 1.93 -7.22
C ASN A 318 19.54 0.83 -7.37
N LEU A 319 20.65 0.93 -6.65
CA LEU A 319 21.66 -0.12 -6.60
C LEU A 319 21.10 -1.44 -6.01
N GLY A 320 20.25 -1.34 -4.99
CA GLY A 320 19.48 -2.47 -4.48
C GLY A 320 18.58 -3.09 -5.56
N VAL A 321 17.92 -2.27 -6.37
CA VAL A 321 17.09 -2.75 -7.52
C VAL A 321 17.96 -3.46 -8.56
N CYS A 322 19.14 -2.93 -8.88
CA CYS A 322 20.08 -3.59 -9.79
C CYS A 322 20.45 -5.01 -9.30
N TYR A 323 20.77 -5.16 -8.02
CA TYR A 323 21.06 -6.47 -7.44
C TYR A 323 19.84 -7.39 -7.35
N THR A 324 18.63 -6.85 -7.16
CA THR A 324 17.40 -7.66 -7.16
C THR A 324 17.08 -8.24 -8.52
N ASN A 325 17.28 -7.46 -9.59
CA ASN A 325 16.85 -7.82 -10.95
C ASN A 325 18.00 -8.39 -11.81
N GLY A 326 19.25 -8.34 -11.34
CA GLY A 326 20.42 -8.68 -12.17
C GLY A 326 20.70 -7.62 -13.26
N GLU A 327 20.40 -6.34 -13.00
CA GLU A 327 20.56 -5.26 -13.96
C GLU A 327 21.98 -4.70 -13.94
N GLY A 328 22.81 -5.07 -14.92
CA GLY A 328 24.23 -4.66 -15.03
C GLY A 328 25.14 -5.33 -14.00
N VAL A 329 24.64 -6.29 -13.25
CA VAL A 329 25.37 -7.06 -12.24
C VAL A 329 24.68 -8.41 -12.07
N VAL A 330 25.38 -9.41 -11.54
CA VAL A 330 24.76 -10.68 -11.17
C VAL A 330 23.77 -10.45 -10.01
N GLU A 331 22.62 -11.09 -10.10
CA GLU A 331 21.59 -11.04 -9.05
C GLU A 331 22.18 -11.48 -7.69
N ASP A 332 22.00 -10.63 -6.68
CA ASP A 332 22.43 -10.88 -5.30
C ASP A 332 21.42 -10.26 -4.32
N PRO A 333 20.44 -11.05 -3.86
CA PRO A 333 19.43 -10.57 -2.92
C PRO A 333 20.00 -10.06 -1.59
N ALA A 334 21.16 -10.60 -1.15
CA ALA A 334 21.79 -10.18 0.11
C ALA A 334 22.37 -8.76 -0.02
N GLN A 335 23.07 -8.48 -1.14
CA GLN A 335 23.51 -7.13 -1.45
C GLN A 335 22.35 -6.18 -1.65
N ALA A 336 21.28 -6.61 -2.33
CA ALA A 336 20.09 -5.81 -2.51
C ALA A 336 19.49 -5.38 -1.16
N ALA A 337 19.27 -6.32 -0.25
CA ALA A 337 18.72 -6.04 1.08
C ALA A 337 19.62 -5.10 1.91
N GLU A 338 20.93 -5.25 1.83
CA GLU A 338 21.87 -4.37 2.53
C GLU A 338 21.81 -2.93 2.00
N TRP A 339 21.74 -2.73 0.68
CA TRP A 339 21.63 -1.41 0.09
C TRP A 339 20.26 -0.77 0.35
N TYR A 340 19.17 -1.55 0.29
CA TYR A 340 17.84 -1.08 0.70
C TYR A 340 17.84 -0.66 2.18
N LYS A 341 18.52 -1.41 3.06
CA LYS A 341 18.62 -1.08 4.48
C LYS A 341 19.29 0.27 4.69
N ARG A 342 20.45 0.52 4.06
CA ARG A 342 21.15 1.82 4.13
C ARG A 342 20.29 2.98 3.68
N ALA A 343 19.58 2.83 2.58
CA ALA A 343 18.65 3.86 2.08
C ALA A 343 17.42 4.03 2.99
N ALA A 344 16.89 2.94 3.54
CA ALA A 344 15.73 2.94 4.44
C ALA A 344 16.04 3.60 5.79
N GLU A 345 17.24 3.40 6.33
CA GLU A 345 17.73 4.05 7.54
C GLU A 345 17.90 5.56 7.36
N GLN A 346 18.17 6.04 6.15
CA GLN A 346 18.13 7.47 5.80
C GLN A 346 16.71 8.01 5.60
N GLY A 347 15.67 7.19 5.78
CA GLY A 347 14.29 7.63 5.70
C GLY A 347 13.63 7.52 4.33
N LEU A 348 14.29 6.98 3.29
CA LEU A 348 13.70 6.88 1.96
C LEU A 348 12.52 5.88 1.95
N ALA A 349 11.30 6.36 1.79
CA ALA A 349 10.08 5.54 1.84
C ALA A 349 10.08 4.36 0.85
N GLN A 350 10.59 4.57 -0.38
CA GLN A 350 10.67 3.50 -1.37
C GLN A 350 11.61 2.37 -0.91
N ALA A 351 12.75 2.71 -0.33
CA ALA A 351 13.69 1.73 0.20
C ALA A 351 13.14 1.00 1.42
N GLN A 352 12.41 1.70 2.29
CA GLN A 352 11.70 1.08 3.41
C GLN A 352 10.67 0.05 2.92
N CYS A 353 9.93 0.38 1.85
CA CYS A 353 8.99 -0.53 1.22
C CYS A 353 9.70 -1.75 0.62
N ASN A 354 10.80 -1.56 -0.08
CA ASN A 354 11.58 -2.64 -0.68
C ASN A 354 12.21 -3.54 0.40
N LEU A 355 12.75 -2.95 1.48
CA LEU A 355 13.28 -3.71 2.62
C LEU A 355 12.17 -4.50 3.33
N GLY A 356 10.97 -3.92 3.47
CA GLY A 356 9.78 -4.63 3.96
C GLY A 356 9.45 -5.85 3.10
N TYR A 357 9.59 -5.74 1.79
CA TYR A 357 9.42 -6.86 0.85
C TYR A 357 10.48 -7.95 1.10
N CYS A 358 11.76 -7.57 1.22
CA CYS A 358 12.84 -8.51 1.52
C CYS A 358 12.56 -9.31 2.82
N TYR A 359 12.15 -8.65 3.89
CA TYR A 359 11.78 -9.34 5.14
C TYR A 359 10.52 -10.20 5.02
N LYS A 360 9.53 -9.81 4.21
CA LYS A 360 8.30 -10.60 3.98
C LYS A 360 8.60 -11.94 3.35
N TYR A 361 9.44 -11.96 2.33
CA TYR A 361 9.71 -13.15 1.53
C TYR A 361 10.98 -13.89 1.93
N GLY A 362 11.87 -13.26 2.71
CA GLY A 362 13.16 -13.82 3.08
C GLY A 362 14.20 -13.66 1.97
N GLU A 363 14.08 -12.62 1.13
CA GLU A 363 15.01 -12.35 0.04
C GLU A 363 16.22 -11.57 0.55
N GLY A 364 17.38 -12.22 0.57
CA GLY A 364 18.63 -11.65 1.05
C GLY A 364 18.73 -11.44 2.57
N VAL A 365 17.64 -11.67 3.29
CA VAL A 365 17.54 -11.60 4.75
C VAL A 365 16.70 -12.74 5.28
N THR A 366 16.85 -13.10 6.54
CA THR A 366 15.96 -14.08 7.17
C THR A 366 14.52 -13.52 7.18
N LYS A 367 13.56 -14.32 6.74
CA LYS A 367 12.13 -13.94 6.74
C LYS A 367 11.68 -13.51 8.14
N ASP A 368 11.09 -12.32 8.23
CA ASP A 368 10.63 -11.73 9.49
C ASP A 368 9.43 -10.80 9.21
N LEU A 369 8.23 -11.33 9.44
CA LEU A 369 6.98 -10.59 9.15
C LEU A 369 6.79 -9.39 10.07
N VAL A 370 7.34 -9.42 11.29
CA VAL A 370 7.24 -8.28 12.22
C VAL A 370 8.07 -7.12 11.70
N LYS A 371 9.34 -7.37 11.34
CA LYS A 371 10.18 -6.35 10.71
C LYS A 371 9.62 -5.86 9.38
N ALA A 372 9.05 -6.76 8.57
CA ALA A 372 8.38 -6.36 7.33
C ALA A 372 7.26 -5.35 7.60
N ALA A 373 6.39 -5.63 8.60
CA ALA A 373 5.31 -4.73 9.00
C ALA A 373 5.83 -3.38 9.50
N GLU A 374 6.91 -3.36 10.28
CA GLU A 374 7.53 -2.14 10.79
C GLU A 374 8.05 -1.26 9.64
N TRP A 375 8.75 -1.84 8.67
CA TRP A 375 9.28 -1.10 7.54
C TRP A 375 8.17 -0.61 6.60
N TYR A 376 7.15 -1.44 6.33
CA TYR A 376 5.98 -1.00 5.57
C TYR A 376 5.24 0.13 6.29
N ARG A 377 5.14 0.10 7.63
CA ARG A 377 4.51 1.19 8.41
C ARG A 377 5.27 2.50 8.24
N LYS A 378 6.61 2.49 8.42
CA LYS A 378 7.43 3.69 8.22
C LYS A 378 7.24 4.31 6.83
N ALA A 379 7.22 3.48 5.79
CA ALA A 379 6.98 3.95 4.43
C ALA A 379 5.53 4.45 4.21
N ALA A 380 4.54 3.77 4.81
CA ALA A 380 3.13 4.12 4.71
C ALA A 380 2.79 5.44 5.42
N GLU A 381 3.42 5.71 6.57
CA GLU A 381 3.31 6.95 7.33
C GLU A 381 3.88 8.14 6.56
N GLN A 382 4.89 7.92 5.72
CA GLN A 382 5.39 8.94 4.78
C GLN A 382 4.49 9.13 3.55
N GLY A 383 3.38 8.41 3.45
CA GLY A 383 2.41 8.59 2.38
C GLY A 383 2.62 7.68 1.17
N LEU A 384 3.59 6.75 1.14
CA LEU A 384 3.79 5.88 -0.01
C LEU A 384 2.60 4.92 -0.20
N ALA A 385 1.80 5.14 -1.25
CA ALA A 385 0.58 4.38 -1.52
C ALA A 385 0.81 2.86 -1.63
N GLN A 386 1.93 2.44 -2.23
CA GLN A 386 2.29 1.02 -2.33
C GLN A 386 2.49 0.41 -0.93
N ALA A 387 3.20 1.10 -0.05
CA ALA A 387 3.43 0.63 1.32
C ALA A 387 2.14 0.64 2.15
N GLN A 388 1.28 1.64 1.98
CA GLN A 388 -0.04 1.69 2.60
C GLN A 388 -0.91 0.48 2.19
N CYS A 389 -0.93 0.14 0.90
CA CYS A 389 -1.63 -1.05 0.41
C CYS A 389 -1.07 -2.33 1.02
N ARG A 390 0.28 -2.48 1.07
CA ARG A 390 0.94 -3.64 1.69
C ARG A 390 0.68 -3.75 3.19
N LEU A 391 0.71 -2.63 3.90
CA LEU A 391 0.39 -2.62 5.33
C LEU A 391 -1.08 -3.00 5.58
N GLY A 392 -1.99 -2.58 4.70
CA GLY A 392 -3.37 -3.05 4.69
C GLY A 392 -3.47 -4.57 4.58
N ASP A 393 -2.66 -5.20 3.69
CA ASP A 393 -2.60 -6.67 3.58
C ASP A 393 -2.14 -7.32 4.89
N PHE A 394 -1.13 -6.75 5.54
CA PHE A 394 -0.62 -7.27 6.80
C PHE A 394 -1.70 -7.27 7.90
N TYR A 395 -2.50 -6.20 7.99
CA TYR A 395 -3.63 -6.16 8.91
C TYR A 395 -4.79 -7.08 8.49
N GLU A 396 -5.05 -7.26 7.18
CA GLU A 396 -6.10 -8.15 6.68
C GLU A 396 -5.82 -9.62 7.04
N TYR A 397 -4.57 -10.05 6.89
CA TYR A 397 -4.18 -11.45 7.12
C TYR A 397 -3.63 -11.71 8.52
N GLY A 398 -3.21 -10.69 9.25
CA GLY A 398 -2.53 -10.83 10.55
C GLY A 398 -1.07 -11.24 10.40
N GLU A 399 -0.39 -10.80 9.33
CA GLU A 399 1.00 -11.11 9.07
C GLU A 399 1.92 -10.14 9.86
N GLY A 400 2.65 -10.63 10.86
CA GLY A 400 3.55 -9.82 11.69
C GLY A 400 2.88 -8.72 12.53
N VAL A 401 1.56 -8.61 12.45
CA VAL A 401 0.70 -7.72 13.25
C VAL A 401 -0.57 -8.46 13.65
N THR A 402 -1.23 -8.02 14.70
CA THR A 402 -2.56 -8.55 15.04
C THR A 402 -3.54 -8.23 13.91
N LYS A 403 -4.30 -9.26 13.48
CA LYS A 403 -5.32 -9.11 12.45
C LYS A 403 -6.35 -8.04 12.83
N ASP A 404 -6.56 -7.07 11.95
CA ASP A 404 -7.47 -5.95 12.18
C ASP A 404 -8.04 -5.46 10.83
N LEU A 405 -9.25 -5.89 10.51
CA LEU A 405 -9.87 -5.59 9.22
C LEU A 405 -10.23 -4.10 9.08
N VAL A 406 -10.49 -3.41 10.20
CA VAL A 406 -10.82 -1.97 10.19
C VAL A 406 -9.57 -1.19 9.80
N LYS A 407 -8.43 -1.46 10.45
CA LYS A 407 -7.15 -0.86 10.07
C LYS A 407 -6.74 -1.20 8.64
N ALA A 408 -7.00 -2.44 8.19
CA ALA A 408 -6.75 -2.83 6.80
C ALA A 408 -7.52 -1.91 5.84
N ALA A 409 -8.82 -1.73 6.05
CA ALA A 409 -9.66 -0.86 5.22
C ALA A 409 -9.23 0.61 5.26
N GLU A 410 -8.79 1.12 6.42
CA GLU A 410 -8.25 2.49 6.56
C GLU A 410 -6.98 2.69 5.73
N TRP A 411 -6.04 1.75 5.76
CA TRP A 411 -4.83 1.82 4.97
C TRP A 411 -5.09 1.65 3.48
N TYR A 412 -6.00 0.75 3.10
CA TYR A 412 -6.45 0.64 1.70
C TYR A 412 -7.09 1.93 1.22
N ARG A 413 -7.88 2.64 2.05
CA ARG A 413 -8.50 3.92 1.69
C ARG A 413 -7.44 4.97 1.39
N LYS A 414 -6.45 5.15 2.27
CA LYS A 414 -5.35 6.10 2.07
C LYS A 414 -4.62 5.85 0.75
N ALA A 415 -4.32 4.59 0.43
CA ALA A 415 -3.67 4.22 -0.82
C ALA A 415 -4.60 4.39 -2.04
N ALA A 416 -5.88 4.06 -1.91
CA ALA A 416 -6.88 4.16 -2.97
C ALA A 416 -7.16 5.62 -3.37
N GLU A 417 -7.18 6.53 -2.41
CA GLU A 417 -7.33 7.97 -2.61
C GLU A 417 -6.17 8.56 -3.42
N GLN A 418 -4.98 8.00 -3.28
CA GLN A 418 -3.80 8.34 -4.09
C GLN A 418 -3.80 7.67 -5.48
N GLY A 419 -4.83 6.92 -5.83
CA GLY A 419 -4.98 6.31 -7.15
C GLY A 419 -4.39 4.90 -7.27
N ASN A 420 -3.91 4.27 -6.19
CA ASN A 420 -3.38 2.90 -6.27
C ASN A 420 -4.49 1.91 -6.65
N ALA A 421 -4.40 1.31 -7.84
CA ALA A 421 -5.42 0.41 -8.38
C ALA A 421 -5.65 -0.84 -7.52
N GLY A 422 -4.58 -1.43 -6.97
CA GLY A 422 -4.68 -2.57 -6.07
C GLY A 422 -5.44 -2.24 -4.79
N ALA A 423 -5.16 -1.09 -4.19
CA ALA A 423 -5.86 -0.62 -3.00
C ALA A 423 -7.32 -0.25 -3.30
N GLN A 424 -7.61 0.35 -4.45
CA GLN A 424 -8.98 0.64 -4.89
C GLN A 424 -9.81 -0.65 -5.03
N TYR A 425 -9.23 -1.70 -5.61
CA TYR A 425 -9.88 -3.01 -5.67
C TYR A 425 -10.14 -3.57 -4.27
N LYS A 426 -9.11 -3.57 -3.40
CA LYS A 426 -9.22 -4.10 -2.03
C LYS A 426 -10.23 -3.34 -1.19
N LEU A 427 -10.25 -2.01 -1.28
CA LEU A 427 -11.24 -1.18 -0.61
C LEU A 427 -12.66 -1.44 -1.15
N GLY A 428 -12.81 -1.56 -2.48
CA GLY A 428 -14.06 -1.97 -3.12
C GLY A 428 -14.56 -3.32 -2.59
N LYS A 429 -13.65 -4.29 -2.44
CA LYS A 429 -13.93 -5.60 -1.86
C LYS A 429 -14.32 -5.53 -0.37
N CYS A 430 -13.68 -4.62 0.40
CA CYS A 430 -14.07 -4.37 1.79
C CYS A 430 -15.52 -3.91 1.88
N TYR A 431 -15.94 -2.96 1.08
CA TYR A 431 -17.32 -2.48 1.04
C TYR A 431 -18.31 -3.52 0.49
N TYR A 432 -17.90 -4.33 -0.49
CA TYR A 432 -18.74 -5.36 -1.09
C TYR A 432 -19.09 -6.48 -0.09
N TYR A 433 -18.12 -6.91 0.72
CA TYR A 433 -18.30 -8.00 1.69
C TYR A 433 -18.55 -7.52 3.13
N GLY A 434 -18.50 -6.23 3.41
CA GLY A 434 -18.60 -5.71 4.77
C GLY A 434 -17.40 -6.09 5.67
N LYS A 435 -16.18 -6.22 5.09
CA LYS A 435 -14.99 -6.61 5.82
C LYS A 435 -14.17 -5.39 6.25
N GLY A 436 -14.20 -5.06 7.53
CA GLY A 436 -13.54 -3.88 8.08
C GLY A 436 -14.23 -2.55 7.76
N THR A 437 -15.36 -2.62 7.07
CA THR A 437 -16.28 -1.52 6.80
C THR A 437 -17.69 -2.04 6.89
N GLU A 438 -18.69 -1.18 7.05
CA GLU A 438 -20.07 -1.55 6.78
C GLU A 438 -20.23 -1.90 5.31
N MET A 439 -21.08 -2.91 5.02
CA MET A 439 -21.38 -3.30 3.63
C MET A 439 -22.06 -2.13 2.91
N ASN A 440 -21.47 -1.70 1.80
CA ASN A 440 -21.99 -0.60 1.00
C ASN A 440 -21.68 -0.83 -0.49
N ASN A 441 -22.64 -1.40 -1.20
CA ASN A 441 -22.47 -1.74 -2.61
C ASN A 441 -22.24 -0.53 -3.51
N ASN A 442 -22.77 0.66 -3.17
CA ASN A 442 -22.55 1.88 -3.97
C ASN A 442 -21.09 2.35 -3.87
N GLU A 443 -20.54 2.36 -2.66
CA GLU A 443 -19.12 2.66 -2.48
C GLU A 443 -18.22 1.56 -3.08
N ALA A 444 -18.62 0.28 -2.96
CA ALA A 444 -17.90 -0.82 -3.62
C ALA A 444 -17.78 -0.57 -5.12
N VAL A 445 -18.89 -0.32 -5.81
CA VAL A 445 -18.90 -0.04 -7.27
C VAL A 445 -18.06 1.16 -7.65
N LYS A 446 -18.10 2.22 -6.87
CA LYS A 446 -17.29 3.43 -7.09
C LYS A 446 -15.78 3.14 -7.11
N TRP A 447 -15.31 2.39 -6.13
CA TRP A 447 -13.89 2.03 -6.03
C TRP A 447 -13.49 0.95 -7.04
N LEU A 448 -14.33 -0.07 -7.24
CA LEU A 448 -14.13 -1.11 -8.26
C LEU A 448 -14.06 -0.52 -9.67
N ARG A 449 -14.90 0.46 -10.00
CA ARG A 449 -14.87 1.14 -11.31
C ARG A 449 -13.54 1.83 -11.54
N ARG A 450 -13.04 2.60 -10.56
CA ARG A 450 -11.72 3.27 -10.65
C ARG A 450 -10.58 2.28 -10.87
N ALA A 451 -10.57 1.18 -10.12
CA ALA A 451 -9.58 0.13 -10.31
C ALA A 451 -9.71 -0.56 -11.68
N SER A 452 -10.95 -0.80 -12.13
CA SER A 452 -11.26 -1.43 -13.43
C SER A 452 -10.82 -0.58 -14.61
N GLU A 453 -10.98 0.74 -14.53
CA GLU A 453 -10.55 1.71 -15.53
C GLU A 453 -9.01 1.76 -15.65
N GLN A 454 -8.30 1.54 -14.55
CA GLN A 454 -6.85 1.35 -14.55
C GLN A 454 -6.41 -0.05 -15.00
N GLY A 455 -7.38 -0.93 -15.28
CA GLY A 455 -7.11 -2.24 -15.84
C GLY A 455 -6.88 -3.37 -14.83
N ALA A 456 -7.23 -3.21 -13.56
CA ALA A 456 -7.16 -4.29 -12.59
C ALA A 456 -8.17 -5.40 -12.94
N ALA A 457 -7.70 -6.59 -13.32
CA ALA A 457 -8.54 -7.69 -13.80
C ALA A 457 -9.53 -8.19 -12.72
N ASP A 458 -9.07 -8.32 -11.47
CA ASP A 458 -9.93 -8.75 -10.36
C ASP A 458 -11.03 -7.72 -10.05
N ALA A 459 -10.74 -6.42 -10.22
CA ALA A 459 -11.73 -5.39 -10.08
C ALA A 459 -12.75 -5.41 -11.22
N GLN A 460 -12.30 -5.69 -12.45
CA GLN A 460 -13.18 -5.84 -13.62
C GLN A 460 -14.15 -7.01 -13.44
N ASP A 461 -13.67 -8.14 -12.92
CA ASP A 461 -14.51 -9.30 -12.63
C ASP A 461 -15.57 -8.95 -11.55
N LEU A 462 -15.15 -8.43 -10.40
CA LEU A 462 -16.08 -8.10 -9.32
C LEU A 462 -17.05 -6.96 -9.69
N LEU A 463 -16.65 -6.03 -10.55
CA LEU A 463 -17.55 -5.03 -11.12
C LEU A 463 -18.57 -5.68 -12.07
N GLY A 464 -18.14 -6.70 -12.82
CA GLY A 464 -19.02 -7.55 -13.61
C GLY A 464 -20.09 -8.22 -12.74
N ASP A 465 -19.71 -8.77 -11.58
CA ASP A 465 -20.64 -9.33 -10.60
C ASP A 465 -21.63 -8.28 -10.10
N CYS A 466 -21.15 -7.05 -9.79
CA CYS A 466 -22.02 -5.97 -9.37
C CYS A 466 -23.13 -5.68 -10.41
N TYR A 467 -22.79 -5.63 -11.70
CA TYR A 467 -23.78 -5.45 -12.76
C TYR A 467 -24.63 -6.70 -12.98
N TYR A 468 -24.08 -7.90 -12.81
CA TYR A 468 -24.80 -9.14 -13.02
C TYR A 468 -25.92 -9.34 -12.00
N TYR A 469 -25.66 -9.03 -10.73
CA TYR A 469 -26.59 -9.22 -9.62
C TYR A 469 -27.33 -7.94 -9.20
N GLY A 470 -26.98 -6.78 -9.74
CA GLY A 470 -27.58 -5.50 -9.37
C GLY A 470 -27.08 -4.96 -8.02
N TYR A 471 -25.84 -5.23 -7.64
CA TYR A 471 -25.25 -4.77 -6.37
C TYR A 471 -24.66 -3.37 -6.51
N GLY A 472 -25.34 -2.35 -5.96
CA GLY A 472 -24.91 -0.95 -6.01
C GLY A 472 -25.01 -0.28 -7.38
N VAL A 473 -25.56 -0.99 -8.35
CA VAL A 473 -25.90 -0.53 -9.70
C VAL A 473 -27.17 -1.23 -10.17
N GLU A 474 -27.85 -0.67 -11.17
CA GLU A 474 -28.95 -1.36 -11.82
C GLU A 474 -28.43 -2.65 -12.50
N MET A 475 -29.18 -3.74 -12.33
CA MET A 475 -28.85 -5.04 -12.92
C MET A 475 -28.78 -4.93 -14.45
N ASN A 476 -27.61 -5.27 -15.00
CA ASN A 476 -27.37 -5.17 -16.43
C ASN A 476 -26.37 -6.26 -16.87
N HIS A 477 -26.91 -7.37 -17.35
CA HIS A 477 -26.07 -8.51 -17.78
C HIS A 477 -25.18 -8.20 -18.98
N TRP A 478 -25.57 -7.28 -19.86
CA TRP A 478 -24.75 -6.88 -21.00
C TRP A 478 -23.51 -6.08 -20.56
N GLU A 479 -23.68 -5.14 -19.62
CA GLU A 479 -22.54 -4.47 -19.02
C GLU A 479 -21.66 -5.44 -18.20
N ALA A 480 -22.26 -6.39 -17.48
CA ALA A 480 -21.52 -7.43 -16.77
C ALA A 480 -20.59 -8.21 -17.71
N VAL A 481 -21.12 -8.66 -18.83
CA VAL A 481 -20.34 -9.41 -19.84
C VAL A 481 -19.16 -8.60 -20.36
N LYS A 482 -19.35 -7.31 -20.65
CA LYS A 482 -18.25 -6.45 -21.11
C LYS A 482 -17.09 -6.39 -20.09
N TRP A 483 -17.42 -6.32 -18.81
CA TRP A 483 -16.40 -6.29 -17.76
C TRP A 483 -15.74 -7.66 -17.59
N TYR A 484 -16.53 -8.75 -17.61
CA TYR A 484 -15.99 -10.12 -17.63
C TYR A 484 -15.07 -10.37 -18.82
N GLU A 485 -15.42 -9.90 -20.03
CA GLU A 485 -14.56 -10.05 -21.21
C GLU A 485 -13.20 -9.34 -21.04
N LYS A 486 -13.20 -8.14 -20.46
CA LYS A 486 -11.94 -7.41 -20.18
C LYS A 486 -11.06 -8.17 -19.21
N ALA A 487 -11.64 -8.67 -18.12
CA ALA A 487 -10.94 -9.46 -17.13
C ALA A 487 -10.46 -10.82 -17.69
N ALA A 488 -11.32 -11.51 -18.41
CA ALA A 488 -11.04 -12.83 -18.99
C ALA A 488 -9.91 -12.78 -20.04
N LYS A 489 -9.85 -11.72 -20.86
CA LYS A 489 -8.74 -11.48 -21.80
C LYS A 489 -7.39 -11.29 -21.11
N LYS A 490 -7.39 -10.86 -19.85
CA LYS A 490 -6.18 -10.75 -19.01
C LYS A 490 -5.86 -12.03 -18.24
N GLY A 491 -6.64 -13.08 -18.46
CA GLY A 491 -6.42 -14.37 -17.82
C GLY A 491 -7.14 -14.58 -16.48
N ASN A 492 -7.96 -13.62 -16.02
CA ASN A 492 -8.70 -13.80 -14.76
C ASN A 492 -9.62 -15.01 -14.85
N VAL A 493 -9.41 -15.98 -13.96
CA VAL A 493 -10.06 -17.30 -14.02
C VAL A 493 -11.53 -17.27 -13.61
N ASP A 494 -11.89 -16.40 -12.67
CA ASP A 494 -13.27 -16.19 -12.22
C ASP A 494 -14.09 -15.59 -13.36
N ALA A 495 -13.57 -14.53 -13.99
CA ALA A 495 -14.21 -13.88 -15.13
C ALA A 495 -14.39 -14.83 -16.34
N GLN A 496 -13.40 -15.68 -16.62
CA GLN A 496 -13.53 -16.70 -17.67
C GLN A 496 -14.66 -17.69 -17.35
N CYS A 497 -14.76 -18.13 -16.10
CA CYS A 497 -15.85 -18.99 -15.65
C CYS A 497 -17.20 -18.28 -15.71
N SER A 498 -17.28 -17.03 -15.27
CA SER A 498 -18.49 -16.19 -15.30
C SER A 498 -18.97 -15.94 -16.75
N LEU A 499 -18.02 -15.68 -17.64
CA LEU A 499 -18.32 -15.52 -19.08
C LEU A 499 -18.82 -16.83 -19.71
N GLY A 500 -18.24 -17.97 -19.34
CA GLY A 500 -18.74 -19.30 -19.71
C GLY A 500 -20.18 -19.48 -19.27
N TYR A 501 -20.53 -19.08 -18.04
CA TYR A 501 -21.90 -19.15 -17.54
C TYR A 501 -22.86 -18.20 -18.27
N CYS A 502 -22.39 -16.99 -18.63
CA CYS A 502 -23.19 -16.07 -19.43
C CYS A 502 -23.54 -16.65 -20.80
N HIS A 503 -22.60 -17.25 -21.50
CA HIS A 503 -22.84 -17.94 -22.77
C HIS A 503 -23.70 -19.20 -22.62
N GLU A 504 -23.57 -19.95 -21.52
CA GLU A 504 -24.41 -21.12 -21.24
C GLU A 504 -25.88 -20.73 -21.02
N SER A 505 -26.10 -19.66 -20.26
CA SER A 505 -27.45 -19.23 -19.87
C SER A 505 -28.12 -18.29 -20.89
N GLY A 506 -27.34 -17.63 -21.76
CA GLY A 506 -27.81 -16.57 -22.66
C GLY A 506 -28.07 -15.24 -21.97
N ARG A 507 -27.40 -14.98 -20.82
CA ARG A 507 -27.58 -13.74 -20.06
C ARG A 507 -26.53 -12.70 -20.46
N GLY A 508 -26.99 -11.58 -21.02
CA GLY A 508 -26.14 -10.49 -21.50
C GLY A 508 -25.41 -10.76 -22.81
N VAL A 509 -25.49 -11.99 -23.32
CA VAL A 509 -25.00 -12.45 -24.63
C VAL A 509 -25.93 -13.46 -25.22
N GLU A 510 -25.84 -13.71 -26.52
CA GLU A 510 -26.52 -14.82 -27.16
C GLU A 510 -26.03 -16.16 -26.58
N LYS A 511 -26.98 -17.06 -26.34
CA LYS A 511 -26.66 -18.39 -25.80
C LYS A 511 -25.84 -19.17 -26.80
N ASP A 512 -24.64 -19.55 -26.38
CA ASP A 512 -23.69 -20.30 -27.20
C ASP A 512 -22.93 -21.31 -26.32
N LEU A 513 -23.35 -22.55 -26.39
CA LEU A 513 -22.79 -23.62 -25.55
C LEU A 513 -21.34 -24.00 -25.94
N ALA A 514 -20.96 -23.80 -27.21
CA ALA A 514 -19.60 -24.05 -27.65
C ALA A 514 -18.63 -23.00 -27.06
N LYS A 515 -19.03 -21.72 -27.13
CA LYS A 515 -18.25 -20.66 -26.45
C LYS A 515 -18.24 -20.82 -24.93
N ALA A 516 -19.36 -21.27 -24.33
CA ALA A 516 -19.37 -21.57 -22.90
C ALA A 516 -18.31 -22.63 -22.55
N ALA A 517 -18.26 -23.73 -23.33
CA ALA A 517 -17.25 -24.76 -23.13
C ALA A 517 -15.81 -24.26 -23.34
N GLU A 518 -15.59 -23.38 -24.31
CA GLU A 518 -14.28 -22.76 -24.55
C GLU A 518 -13.82 -21.93 -23.35
N TRP A 519 -14.68 -21.06 -22.83
CA TRP A 519 -14.35 -20.21 -21.68
C TRP A 519 -14.17 -21.02 -20.40
N TYR A 520 -15.06 -22.02 -20.14
CA TYR A 520 -14.87 -22.92 -19.01
C TYR A 520 -13.54 -23.71 -19.13
N ARG A 521 -13.15 -24.12 -20.35
CA ARG A 521 -11.87 -24.82 -20.55
C ARG A 521 -10.67 -23.93 -20.21
N LYS A 522 -10.66 -22.67 -20.69
CA LYS A 522 -9.58 -21.72 -20.36
C LYS A 522 -9.41 -21.53 -18.86
N SER A 523 -10.54 -21.42 -18.14
CA SER A 523 -10.52 -21.30 -16.68
C SER A 523 -10.12 -22.61 -15.99
N ALA A 524 -10.64 -23.74 -16.48
CA ALA A 524 -10.39 -25.07 -15.90
C ALA A 524 -8.92 -25.53 -16.06
N GLU A 525 -8.29 -25.22 -17.19
CA GLU A 525 -6.87 -25.50 -17.46
C GLU A 525 -5.94 -24.72 -16.55
N GLN A 526 -6.36 -23.55 -16.09
CA GLN A 526 -5.67 -22.76 -15.06
C GLN A 526 -5.94 -23.25 -13.62
N GLY A 527 -6.70 -24.33 -13.48
CA GLY A 527 -6.92 -24.99 -12.19
C GLY A 527 -8.21 -24.58 -11.47
N TYR A 528 -9.05 -23.70 -12.01
CA TYR A 528 -10.22 -23.22 -11.29
C TYR A 528 -11.29 -24.31 -11.11
N ALA A 529 -11.51 -24.75 -9.87
CA ALA A 529 -12.34 -25.90 -9.54
C ALA A 529 -13.80 -25.78 -10.02
N ARG A 530 -14.41 -24.60 -9.92
CA ARG A 530 -15.78 -24.35 -10.39
C ARG A 530 -15.89 -24.53 -11.90
N ALA A 531 -14.92 -24.03 -12.66
CA ALA A 531 -14.90 -24.17 -14.11
C ALA A 531 -14.66 -25.63 -14.53
N GLN A 532 -13.79 -26.35 -13.82
CA GLN A 532 -13.56 -27.78 -14.03
C GLN A 532 -14.86 -28.58 -13.82
N CYS A 533 -15.62 -28.29 -12.77
CA CYS A 533 -16.91 -28.91 -12.52
C CYS A 533 -17.93 -28.61 -13.64
N ASN A 534 -18.01 -27.35 -14.08
CA ASN A 534 -18.93 -26.95 -15.14
C ASN A 534 -18.54 -27.58 -16.50
N LEU A 535 -17.24 -27.63 -16.82
CA LEU A 535 -16.75 -28.26 -18.02
C LEU A 535 -17.03 -29.79 -18.00
N GLY A 536 -16.86 -30.45 -16.83
CA GLY A 536 -17.25 -31.85 -16.61
C GLY A 536 -18.73 -32.07 -16.92
N TYR A 537 -19.60 -31.16 -16.46
CA TYR A 537 -21.04 -31.22 -16.76
C TYR A 537 -21.36 -31.08 -18.26
N LEU A 538 -20.65 -30.21 -18.98
CA LEU A 538 -20.83 -30.08 -20.42
C LEU A 538 -20.42 -31.34 -21.15
N TYR A 539 -19.31 -31.98 -20.79
CA TYR A 539 -18.90 -33.27 -21.35
C TYR A 539 -19.88 -34.41 -20.98
N GLU A 540 -20.42 -34.44 -19.75
CA GLU A 540 -21.43 -35.39 -19.33
C GLU A 540 -22.69 -35.30 -20.16
N SER A 541 -23.17 -34.09 -20.39
CA SER A 541 -24.46 -33.82 -21.09
C SER A 541 -24.35 -33.76 -22.60
N GLY A 542 -23.13 -33.61 -23.16
CA GLY A 542 -22.92 -33.38 -24.59
C GLY A 542 -23.36 -32.01 -25.06
N ARG A 543 -23.34 -31.02 -24.16
CA ARG A 543 -23.80 -29.64 -24.44
C ARG A 543 -22.64 -28.75 -24.86
N GLY A 544 -22.61 -28.32 -26.12
CA GLY A 544 -21.54 -27.48 -26.67
C GLY A 544 -20.22 -28.16 -26.91
N VAL A 545 -20.13 -29.44 -26.52
CA VAL A 545 -19.00 -30.36 -26.76
C VAL A 545 -19.56 -31.74 -27.05
N GLU A 546 -18.82 -32.59 -27.73
CA GLU A 546 -19.18 -33.99 -27.89
C GLU A 546 -19.24 -34.69 -26.51
N LYS A 547 -20.28 -35.50 -26.31
CA LYS A 547 -20.48 -36.20 -25.04
C LYS A 547 -19.33 -37.17 -24.78
N ASP A 548 -18.65 -37.02 -23.67
CA ASP A 548 -17.51 -37.85 -23.28
C ASP A 548 -17.48 -38.04 -21.75
N LEU A 549 -17.98 -39.20 -21.31
CA LEU A 549 -18.08 -39.49 -19.88
C LEU A 549 -16.72 -39.68 -19.21
N ALA A 550 -15.69 -40.10 -19.95
CA ALA A 550 -14.35 -40.24 -19.40
C ALA A 550 -13.71 -38.89 -19.13
N LYS A 551 -13.82 -37.95 -20.09
CA LYS A 551 -13.40 -36.58 -19.87
C LYS A 551 -14.21 -35.89 -18.77
N ALA A 552 -15.54 -36.15 -18.71
CA ALA A 552 -16.34 -35.62 -17.62
C ALA A 552 -15.84 -36.08 -16.25
N ALA A 553 -15.54 -37.40 -16.12
CA ALA A 553 -14.98 -37.93 -14.87
C ALA A 553 -13.62 -37.33 -14.52
N GLU A 554 -12.74 -37.12 -15.51
CA GLU A 554 -11.43 -36.50 -15.31
C GLU A 554 -11.58 -35.07 -14.77
N TRP A 555 -12.42 -34.24 -15.38
CA TRP A 555 -12.65 -32.88 -14.94
C TRP A 555 -13.34 -32.79 -13.56
N TYR A 556 -14.31 -33.67 -13.29
CA TYR A 556 -14.90 -33.79 -11.97
C TYR A 556 -13.87 -34.21 -10.92
N ARG A 557 -12.93 -35.13 -11.27
CA ARG A 557 -11.86 -35.52 -10.34
C ARG A 557 -10.96 -34.36 -9.99
N LYS A 558 -10.45 -33.62 -11.00
CA LYS A 558 -9.59 -32.44 -10.78
C LYS A 558 -10.27 -31.41 -9.86
N SER A 559 -11.57 -31.16 -10.06
CA SER A 559 -12.36 -30.27 -9.25
C SER A 559 -12.60 -30.82 -7.83
N ALA A 560 -12.90 -32.11 -7.70
CA ALA A 560 -13.18 -32.78 -6.44
C ALA A 560 -11.96 -32.87 -5.53
N GLU A 561 -10.78 -33.12 -6.10
CA GLU A 561 -9.49 -33.13 -5.38
C GLU A 561 -9.15 -31.76 -4.78
N GLN A 562 -9.62 -30.66 -5.38
CA GLN A 562 -9.53 -29.32 -4.83
C GLN A 562 -10.59 -29.02 -3.77
N GLY A 563 -11.46 -29.99 -3.45
CA GLY A 563 -12.46 -29.83 -2.41
C GLY A 563 -13.82 -29.32 -2.89
N TRP A 564 -14.07 -29.12 -4.20
CA TRP A 564 -15.35 -28.59 -4.67
C TRP A 564 -16.49 -29.60 -4.42
N ALA A 565 -17.37 -29.28 -3.48
CA ALA A 565 -18.42 -30.21 -2.99
C ALA A 565 -19.32 -30.76 -4.11
N ARG A 566 -19.75 -29.94 -5.05
CA ARG A 566 -20.58 -30.37 -6.18
C ARG A 566 -19.84 -31.38 -7.06
N ALA A 567 -18.56 -31.17 -7.34
CA ALA A 567 -17.76 -32.07 -8.13
C ALA A 567 -17.49 -33.40 -7.39
N GLN A 568 -17.28 -33.36 -6.09
CA GLN A 568 -17.16 -34.55 -5.25
C GLN A 568 -18.43 -35.40 -5.31
N CYS A 569 -19.59 -34.76 -5.23
CA CYS A 569 -20.86 -35.45 -5.34
C CYS A 569 -21.05 -36.09 -6.75
N ASN A 570 -20.77 -35.30 -7.81
CA ASN A 570 -20.85 -35.80 -9.18
C ASN A 570 -19.88 -36.99 -9.43
N LEU A 571 -18.66 -36.89 -8.92
CA LEU A 571 -17.68 -37.97 -9.03
C LEU A 571 -18.12 -39.21 -8.26
N GLY A 572 -18.72 -39.06 -7.07
CA GLY A 572 -19.36 -40.13 -6.33
C GLY A 572 -20.43 -40.84 -7.16
N TYR A 573 -21.29 -40.07 -7.82
CA TYR A 573 -22.32 -40.58 -8.72
C TYR A 573 -21.76 -41.33 -9.94
N PHE A 574 -20.63 -40.83 -10.48
CA PHE A 574 -19.92 -41.52 -11.58
C PHE A 574 -19.36 -42.85 -11.15
N TYR A 575 -18.72 -42.95 -9.97
CA TYR A 575 -18.25 -44.22 -9.43
C TYR A 575 -19.38 -45.20 -9.07
N GLU A 576 -20.50 -44.70 -8.55
CA GLU A 576 -21.66 -45.53 -8.21
C GLU A 576 -22.24 -46.20 -9.44
N ASN A 577 -22.29 -45.50 -10.56
CA ASN A 577 -22.96 -45.99 -11.77
C ASN A 577 -21.99 -46.51 -12.86
N GLY A 578 -20.67 -46.43 -12.65
CA GLY A 578 -19.68 -46.82 -13.64
C GLY A 578 -19.69 -45.94 -14.88
N ARG A 579 -19.90 -44.60 -14.71
CA ARG A 579 -20.00 -43.63 -15.81
C ARG A 579 -18.63 -43.05 -16.12
N GLY A 580 -18.02 -43.44 -17.23
CA GLY A 580 -16.67 -42.95 -17.61
C GLY A 580 -15.53 -43.35 -16.67
N VAL A 581 -15.83 -44.10 -15.63
CA VAL A 581 -14.92 -44.74 -14.69
C VAL A 581 -15.43 -46.15 -14.38
N GLU A 582 -14.58 -47.05 -13.91
CA GLU A 582 -15.00 -48.33 -13.41
C GLU A 582 -15.91 -48.16 -12.17
N LYS A 583 -16.99 -48.95 -12.11
CA LYS A 583 -17.92 -48.91 -10.99
C LYS A 583 -17.23 -49.31 -9.68
N ASP A 584 -17.29 -48.41 -8.69
CA ASP A 584 -16.68 -48.61 -7.38
C ASP A 584 -17.52 -47.95 -6.30
N LEU A 585 -18.34 -48.74 -5.62
CA LEU A 585 -19.25 -48.24 -4.59
C LEU A 585 -18.52 -47.71 -3.36
N ALA A 586 -17.34 -48.23 -3.04
CA ALA A 586 -16.56 -47.75 -1.90
C ALA A 586 -16.01 -46.35 -2.18
N LYS A 587 -15.45 -46.11 -3.37
CA LYS A 587 -15.04 -44.76 -3.80
C LYS A 587 -16.23 -43.81 -3.91
N ALA A 588 -17.38 -44.29 -4.38
CA ALA A 588 -18.58 -43.47 -4.42
C ALA A 588 -18.94 -42.92 -3.01
N VAL A 589 -18.96 -43.81 -2.01
CA VAL A 589 -19.22 -43.42 -0.63
C VAL A 589 -18.16 -42.46 -0.09
N GLU A 590 -16.89 -42.64 -0.39
CA GLU A 590 -15.81 -41.74 0.02
C GLU A 590 -16.06 -40.33 -0.50
N TRP A 591 -16.35 -40.21 -1.79
CA TRP A 591 -16.61 -38.90 -2.41
C TRP A 591 -17.92 -38.27 -1.95
N TYR A 592 -18.99 -39.04 -1.78
CA TYR A 592 -20.23 -38.55 -1.21
C TYR A 592 -20.02 -38.03 0.22
N ARG A 593 -19.21 -38.74 1.05
CA ARG A 593 -18.91 -38.29 2.42
C ARG A 593 -18.19 -36.97 2.44
N LYS A 594 -17.12 -36.80 1.64
CA LYS A 594 -16.38 -35.52 1.52
C LYS A 594 -17.31 -34.36 1.15
N SER A 595 -18.23 -34.59 0.24
CA SER A 595 -19.21 -33.58 -0.20
C SER A 595 -20.29 -33.33 0.87
N ALA A 596 -20.79 -34.38 1.51
CA ALA A 596 -21.83 -34.30 2.53
C ALA A 596 -21.36 -33.58 3.80
N GLU A 597 -20.11 -33.78 4.20
CA GLU A 597 -19.47 -33.09 5.33
C GLU A 597 -19.33 -31.58 5.07
N GLN A 598 -19.23 -31.15 3.81
CA GLN A 598 -19.28 -29.74 3.41
C GLN A 598 -20.71 -29.16 3.34
N GLY A 599 -21.74 -30.00 3.64
CA GLY A 599 -23.12 -29.55 3.67
C GLY A 599 -23.89 -29.71 2.35
N TRP A 600 -23.33 -30.32 1.30
CA TRP A 600 -24.04 -30.48 0.02
C TRP A 600 -25.22 -31.43 0.15
N ALA A 601 -26.46 -30.93 0.07
CA ALA A 601 -27.68 -31.66 0.36
C ALA A 601 -27.85 -32.95 -0.48
N TRP A 602 -27.55 -32.89 -1.78
CA TRP A 602 -27.62 -34.07 -2.64
C TRP A 602 -26.62 -35.16 -2.25
N ALA A 603 -25.42 -34.79 -1.81
CA ALA A 603 -24.44 -35.74 -1.30
C ALA A 603 -24.88 -36.35 0.04
N GLN A 604 -25.47 -35.56 0.92
CA GLN A 604 -26.02 -36.04 2.20
C GLN A 604 -27.14 -37.04 1.95
N TYR A 605 -28.03 -36.78 1.01
CA TYR A 605 -29.08 -37.71 0.58
C TYR A 605 -28.48 -39.02 0.04
N ASN A 606 -27.51 -38.93 -0.89
CA ASN A 606 -26.88 -40.10 -1.48
C ASN A 606 -26.07 -40.91 -0.46
N LEU A 607 -25.37 -40.28 0.45
CA LEU A 607 -24.66 -40.95 1.54
C LEU A 607 -25.64 -41.65 2.49
N GLY A 608 -26.75 -41.01 2.84
CA GLY A 608 -27.85 -41.63 3.59
C GLY A 608 -28.39 -42.88 2.87
N ARG A 609 -28.56 -42.80 1.55
CA ARG A 609 -29.00 -43.89 0.71
C ARG A 609 -27.97 -45.04 0.70
N CYS A 610 -26.67 -44.74 0.64
CA CYS A 610 -25.62 -45.75 0.71
C CYS A 610 -25.68 -46.54 2.04
N TYR A 611 -25.82 -45.84 3.18
CA TYR A 611 -25.99 -46.52 4.47
C TYR A 611 -27.31 -47.27 4.58
N HIS A 612 -28.39 -46.76 4.01
CA HIS A 612 -29.70 -47.38 4.04
C HIS A 612 -29.75 -48.72 3.23
N LYS A 613 -29.14 -48.69 2.01
CA LYS A 613 -29.21 -49.80 1.05
C LYS A 613 -27.97 -50.69 1.01
N GLU A 614 -27.02 -50.53 1.94
CA GLU A 614 -25.77 -51.28 2.00
C GLU A 614 -24.92 -51.16 0.71
N GLN A 615 -24.84 -49.94 0.16
CA GLN A 615 -24.11 -49.71 -1.08
C GLN A 615 -22.70 -49.15 -0.78
N GLY A 616 -21.67 -49.99 -0.87
CA GLY A 616 -20.28 -49.61 -0.62
C GLY A 616 -19.90 -49.34 0.85
N VAL A 617 -20.87 -49.48 1.75
CA VAL A 617 -20.69 -49.44 3.21
C VAL A 617 -21.66 -50.43 3.88
N ALA A 618 -21.35 -50.89 5.07
CA ALA A 618 -22.26 -51.69 5.86
C ALA A 618 -23.55 -50.90 6.17
N ARG A 619 -24.68 -51.62 6.19
CA ARG A 619 -25.99 -51.03 6.50
C ARG A 619 -25.99 -50.43 7.87
N ASP A 620 -26.38 -49.16 7.95
CA ASP A 620 -26.50 -48.42 9.24
C ASP A 620 -27.66 -47.44 9.13
N LEU A 621 -28.82 -47.86 9.55
CA LEU A 621 -30.04 -47.02 9.47
C LEU A 621 -29.99 -45.79 10.36
N LYS A 622 -29.21 -45.79 11.44
CA LYS A 622 -29.04 -44.64 12.30
C LYS A 622 -28.23 -43.57 11.55
N LYS A 623 -27.10 -43.91 10.96
CA LYS A 623 -26.33 -42.99 10.12
C LYS A 623 -27.10 -42.56 8.89
N ALA A 624 -27.89 -43.46 8.28
CA ALA A 624 -28.76 -43.11 7.16
C ALA A 624 -29.70 -41.97 7.55
N MET A 625 -30.40 -42.13 8.69
CA MET A 625 -31.29 -41.08 9.20
C MET A 625 -30.58 -39.76 9.48
N GLU A 626 -29.41 -39.82 10.11
CA GLU A 626 -28.62 -38.60 10.42
C GLU A 626 -28.31 -37.80 9.12
N TRP A 627 -27.95 -38.48 8.05
CA TRP A 627 -27.63 -37.85 6.77
C TRP A 627 -28.90 -37.41 6.00
N TYR A 628 -29.94 -38.23 6.00
CA TYR A 628 -31.23 -37.83 5.41
C TYR A 628 -31.83 -36.62 6.10
N LEU A 629 -31.74 -36.53 7.44
CA LEU A 629 -32.27 -35.39 8.18
C LEU A 629 -31.56 -34.10 7.80
N LYS A 630 -30.22 -34.13 7.69
CA LYS A 630 -29.45 -32.98 7.24
C LYS A 630 -29.86 -32.49 5.84
N ALA A 631 -30.08 -33.43 4.91
CA ALA A 631 -30.57 -33.11 3.58
C ALA A 631 -32.01 -32.56 3.58
N ALA A 632 -32.88 -33.15 4.39
CA ALA A 632 -34.28 -32.75 4.53
C ALA A 632 -34.43 -31.35 5.14
N GLU A 633 -33.61 -31.03 6.14
CA GLU A 633 -33.55 -29.69 6.75
C GLU A 633 -33.14 -28.60 5.75
N GLN A 634 -32.32 -28.94 4.77
CA GLN A 634 -31.96 -28.05 3.65
C GLN A 634 -33.02 -28.00 2.54
N GLY A 635 -34.14 -28.72 2.72
CA GLY A 635 -35.25 -28.69 1.78
C GLY A 635 -35.21 -29.78 0.69
N TRP A 636 -34.31 -30.76 0.74
CA TRP A 636 -34.27 -31.83 -0.26
C TRP A 636 -35.52 -32.68 -0.16
N ALA A 637 -36.39 -32.65 -1.17
CA ALA A 637 -37.75 -33.21 -1.12
C ALA A 637 -37.78 -34.72 -0.89
N ASP A 638 -36.92 -35.49 -1.60
CA ASP A 638 -36.85 -36.96 -1.43
C ASP A 638 -36.35 -37.32 -0.03
N ALA A 639 -35.40 -36.54 0.52
CA ALA A 639 -34.94 -36.79 1.89
C ALA A 639 -36.05 -36.51 2.90
N GLN A 640 -36.86 -35.47 2.71
CA GLN A 640 -38.01 -35.16 3.57
C GLN A 640 -39.02 -36.31 3.57
N TYR A 641 -39.31 -36.87 2.40
CA TYR A 641 -40.16 -38.03 2.30
C TYR A 641 -39.58 -39.23 3.11
N ILE A 642 -38.32 -39.55 2.90
CA ILE A 642 -37.67 -40.67 3.59
C ILE A 642 -37.58 -40.45 5.08
N VAL A 643 -37.30 -39.24 5.53
CA VAL A 643 -37.34 -38.87 6.97
C VAL A 643 -38.75 -39.10 7.56
N GLY A 644 -39.79 -38.76 6.80
CA GLY A 644 -41.18 -39.14 7.16
C GLY A 644 -41.35 -40.65 7.32
N GLU A 645 -40.84 -41.45 6.40
CA GLU A 645 -40.87 -42.93 6.51
C GLU A 645 -40.12 -43.47 7.74
N PHE A 646 -38.96 -42.88 8.06
CA PHE A 646 -38.20 -43.29 9.24
C PHE A 646 -38.97 -43.01 10.53
N TYR A 647 -39.66 -41.86 10.65
CA TYR A 647 -40.49 -41.53 11.82
C TYR A 647 -41.78 -42.36 11.88
N SER A 648 -42.41 -42.71 10.74
CA SER A 648 -43.66 -43.47 10.70
C SER A 648 -43.43 -44.94 11.06
N HIS A 649 -42.27 -45.51 10.69
CA HIS A 649 -41.97 -46.92 10.88
C HIS A 649 -40.95 -47.22 12.01
N GLY A 650 -40.31 -46.19 12.58
CA GLY A 650 -39.33 -46.37 13.63
C GLY A 650 -38.02 -46.95 13.15
N TYR A 651 -37.63 -46.72 11.88
CA TYR A 651 -36.39 -47.25 11.35
C TYR A 651 -35.14 -46.65 12.02
N GLY A 652 -34.03 -47.38 12.12
CA GLY A 652 -32.80 -46.94 12.77
C GLY A 652 -32.88 -46.79 14.29
N GLY A 653 -33.88 -47.40 14.93
CA GLY A 653 -34.09 -47.37 16.38
C GLY A 653 -34.77 -46.07 16.88
N ILE A 654 -35.35 -45.33 15.97
CA ILE A 654 -36.13 -44.12 16.26
C ILE A 654 -37.51 -44.55 16.82
N LYS A 655 -38.01 -43.89 17.85
CA LYS A 655 -39.37 -44.10 18.31
C LYS A 655 -40.38 -43.64 17.25
N VAL A 656 -41.33 -44.47 16.90
CA VAL A 656 -42.41 -44.11 15.98
C VAL A 656 -43.08 -42.82 16.41
N ASN A 657 -43.17 -41.87 15.51
CA ASN A 657 -43.76 -40.56 15.73
C ASN A 657 -44.51 -40.07 14.48
N ASN A 658 -45.77 -40.46 14.40
CA ASN A 658 -46.60 -40.12 13.23
C ASN A 658 -46.82 -38.63 13.08
N ALA A 659 -46.79 -37.84 14.17
CA ALA A 659 -46.93 -36.39 14.05
C ALA A 659 -45.71 -35.72 13.41
N GLU A 660 -44.47 -36.20 13.70
CA GLU A 660 -43.26 -35.77 13.01
C GLU A 660 -43.25 -36.29 11.57
N ALA A 661 -43.61 -37.54 11.32
CA ALA A 661 -43.72 -38.10 9.99
C ALA A 661 -44.61 -37.25 9.06
N LEU A 662 -45.82 -36.90 9.59
CA LEU A 662 -46.76 -36.07 8.90
C LEU A 662 -46.18 -34.69 8.49
N LYS A 663 -45.41 -34.04 9.37
CA LYS A 663 -44.78 -32.76 9.06
C LYS A 663 -43.81 -32.87 7.88
N TRP A 664 -43.02 -33.93 7.87
CA TRP A 664 -42.05 -34.17 6.79
C TRP A 664 -42.75 -34.59 5.49
N TYR A 665 -43.79 -35.40 5.52
CA TYR A 665 -44.62 -35.72 4.35
C TYR A 665 -45.26 -34.47 3.76
N TYR A 666 -45.75 -33.53 4.60
CA TYR A 666 -46.28 -32.26 4.08
C TYR A 666 -45.24 -31.48 3.31
N LYS A 667 -44.03 -31.32 3.89
CA LYS A 667 -42.95 -30.59 3.22
C LYS A 667 -42.58 -31.23 1.86
N ALA A 668 -42.49 -32.56 1.83
CA ALA A 668 -42.18 -33.28 0.61
C ALA A 668 -43.35 -33.17 -0.44
N ALA A 669 -44.58 -33.31 0.01
CA ALA A 669 -45.75 -33.25 -0.84
C ALA A 669 -46.00 -31.87 -1.48
N GLU A 670 -45.74 -30.80 -0.71
CA GLU A 670 -45.75 -29.42 -1.20
C GLU A 670 -44.71 -29.17 -2.29
N GLN A 671 -43.59 -29.85 -2.23
CA GLN A 671 -42.54 -29.83 -3.27
C GLN A 671 -42.82 -30.80 -4.43
N GLY A 672 -43.95 -31.52 -4.39
CA GLY A 672 -44.40 -32.34 -5.49
C GLY A 672 -44.01 -33.82 -5.41
N VAL A 673 -43.50 -34.34 -4.30
CA VAL A 673 -43.19 -35.79 -4.17
C VAL A 673 -44.49 -36.59 -4.18
N ALA A 674 -44.71 -37.36 -5.24
CA ALA A 674 -45.96 -38.07 -5.49
C ALA A 674 -46.25 -39.13 -4.40
N GLU A 675 -45.24 -39.81 -3.88
CA GLU A 675 -45.38 -40.77 -2.80
C GLU A 675 -45.83 -40.09 -1.49
N ALA A 676 -45.29 -38.95 -1.19
CA ALA A 676 -45.72 -38.15 0.00
C ALA A 676 -47.13 -37.63 -0.13
N GLN A 677 -47.51 -37.16 -1.35
CA GLN A 677 -48.90 -36.74 -1.67
C GLN A 677 -49.87 -37.93 -1.53
N PHE A 678 -49.49 -39.10 -2.01
CA PHE A 678 -50.29 -40.29 -1.88
C PHE A 678 -50.49 -40.71 -0.39
N ILE A 679 -49.43 -40.68 0.40
CA ILE A 679 -49.53 -41.01 1.84
C ILE A 679 -50.40 -39.98 2.57
N LEU A 680 -50.29 -38.66 2.31
CA LEU A 680 -51.17 -37.67 2.88
C LEU A 680 -52.65 -37.92 2.48
N GLY A 681 -52.86 -38.35 1.22
CA GLY A 681 -54.19 -38.78 0.80
C GLY A 681 -54.78 -39.92 1.60
N LEU A 682 -53.93 -40.95 1.90
CA LEU A 682 -54.31 -42.07 2.78
C LEU A 682 -54.59 -41.62 4.20
N ASP A 683 -53.69 -40.82 4.78
CA ASP A 683 -53.84 -40.36 6.16
C ASP A 683 -55.13 -39.57 6.36
N TYR A 684 -55.46 -38.63 5.43
CA TYR A 684 -56.74 -37.92 5.49
C TYR A 684 -57.94 -38.80 5.25
N LYS A 685 -57.86 -39.80 4.37
CA LYS A 685 -58.95 -40.77 4.12
C LYS A 685 -59.23 -41.59 5.36
N ARG A 686 -58.22 -42.03 6.10
CA ARG A 686 -58.34 -42.91 7.26
C ARG A 686 -58.50 -42.20 8.59
N GLY A 687 -58.01 -40.92 8.64
CA GLY A 687 -57.90 -40.17 9.90
C GLY A 687 -56.69 -40.69 10.72
N GLU A 688 -55.62 -41.10 10.02
CA GLU A 688 -54.36 -41.62 10.59
C GLU A 688 -53.29 -40.55 10.58
N GLY A 689 -52.06 -40.82 11.08
CA GLY A 689 -50.94 -39.88 11.00
C GLY A 689 -51.08 -38.61 11.86
N GLY A 690 -52.12 -38.47 12.67
CA GLY A 690 -52.36 -37.26 13.44
C GLY A 690 -53.30 -36.23 12.79
N VAL A 691 -53.89 -36.56 11.64
CA VAL A 691 -54.94 -35.74 11.01
C VAL A 691 -56.31 -36.26 11.31
N LYS A 692 -57.32 -35.39 11.31
CA LYS A 692 -58.73 -35.79 11.35
C LYS A 692 -59.14 -36.31 9.98
N LYS A 693 -60.02 -37.34 9.96
CA LYS A 693 -60.55 -37.90 8.74
C LYS A 693 -61.25 -36.82 7.91
N ASP A 694 -60.81 -36.66 6.67
CA ASP A 694 -61.29 -35.68 5.71
C ASP A 694 -61.14 -36.24 4.29
N PHE A 695 -62.19 -36.77 3.75
CA PHE A 695 -62.21 -37.34 2.42
C PHE A 695 -61.92 -36.33 1.30
N ALA A 696 -62.38 -35.08 1.44
CA ALA A 696 -62.18 -34.06 0.45
C ALA A 696 -60.66 -33.68 0.32
N LYS A 697 -60.02 -33.46 1.47
CA LYS A 697 -58.57 -33.26 1.48
C LYS A 697 -57.79 -34.49 0.99
N GLY A 698 -58.25 -35.70 1.34
CA GLY A 698 -57.62 -36.91 0.85
C GLY A 698 -57.64 -36.99 -0.69
N VAL A 699 -58.82 -36.65 -1.28
CA VAL A 699 -58.97 -36.56 -2.72
C VAL A 699 -58.11 -35.48 -3.37
N GLU A 700 -57.94 -34.33 -2.74
CA GLU A 700 -57.06 -33.29 -3.26
C GLU A 700 -55.60 -33.79 -3.39
N TRP A 701 -55.10 -34.47 -2.38
CA TRP A 701 -53.76 -35.05 -2.40
C TRP A 701 -53.63 -36.20 -3.37
N TYR A 702 -54.63 -37.14 -3.47
CA TYR A 702 -54.63 -38.18 -4.48
C TYR A 702 -54.65 -37.60 -5.90
N ARG A 703 -55.36 -36.51 -6.16
CA ARG A 703 -55.39 -35.87 -7.47
C ARG A 703 -54.01 -35.38 -7.87
N LYS A 704 -53.28 -34.68 -6.94
CA LYS A 704 -51.94 -34.17 -7.19
C LYS A 704 -50.99 -35.32 -7.53
N ALA A 705 -51.06 -36.45 -6.78
CA ALA A 705 -50.21 -37.63 -7.06
C ALA A 705 -50.62 -38.32 -8.34
N ALA A 706 -51.93 -38.43 -8.64
CA ALA A 706 -52.47 -39.02 -9.85
C ALA A 706 -52.13 -38.24 -11.13
N GLU A 707 -52.07 -36.93 -11.06
CA GLU A 707 -51.62 -36.06 -12.16
C GLU A 707 -50.13 -36.34 -12.53
N GLN A 708 -49.33 -36.77 -11.57
CA GLN A 708 -47.96 -37.23 -11.82
C GLN A 708 -47.85 -38.71 -12.24
N GLY A 709 -49.03 -39.38 -12.41
CA GLY A 709 -49.07 -40.77 -12.80
C GLY A 709 -48.88 -41.77 -11.67
N HIS A 710 -48.95 -41.39 -10.41
CA HIS A 710 -48.78 -42.33 -9.30
C HIS A 710 -49.88 -43.39 -9.30
N MET A 711 -49.54 -44.62 -9.57
CA MET A 711 -50.46 -45.75 -9.82
C MET A 711 -51.50 -45.95 -8.71
N TYR A 712 -51.05 -45.99 -7.44
CA TYR A 712 -51.99 -46.19 -6.32
C TYR A 712 -52.81 -44.96 -6.00
N ALA A 713 -52.37 -43.77 -6.35
CA ALA A 713 -53.14 -42.53 -6.22
C ALA A 713 -54.27 -42.51 -7.28
N LEU A 714 -53.97 -42.90 -8.52
CA LEU A 714 -54.97 -43.12 -9.59
C LEU A 714 -56.06 -44.09 -9.13
N TYR A 715 -55.67 -45.23 -8.58
CA TYR A 715 -56.59 -46.23 -8.06
C TYR A 715 -57.45 -45.69 -6.91
N ASN A 716 -56.90 -45.08 -5.89
CA ASN A 716 -57.63 -44.56 -4.74
C ASN A 716 -58.51 -43.36 -5.13
N LEU A 717 -58.11 -42.53 -6.10
CA LEU A 717 -58.91 -41.46 -6.61
C LEU A 717 -60.13 -42.04 -7.42
N ALA A 718 -59.92 -43.13 -8.15
CA ALA A 718 -61.00 -43.86 -8.84
C ALA A 718 -62.03 -44.43 -7.81
N VAL A 719 -61.55 -45.04 -6.71
CA VAL A 719 -62.38 -45.49 -5.61
C VAL A 719 -63.16 -44.33 -5.03
N SER A 720 -62.55 -43.17 -4.84
CA SER A 720 -63.21 -42.00 -4.30
C SER A 720 -64.38 -41.51 -5.21
N TYR A 721 -64.18 -41.49 -6.53
CA TYR A 721 -65.23 -41.19 -7.48
C TYR A 721 -66.32 -42.28 -7.59
N GLU A 722 -65.95 -43.55 -7.47
CA GLU A 722 -66.91 -44.68 -7.50
C GLU A 722 -67.90 -44.58 -6.32
N TYR A 723 -67.38 -44.34 -5.13
CA TYR A 723 -68.18 -44.36 -3.91
C TYR A 723 -68.69 -42.99 -3.48
N GLY A 724 -68.18 -41.91 -4.08
CA GLY A 724 -68.57 -40.55 -3.71
C GLY A 724 -67.88 -40.08 -2.39
N GLU A 725 -66.65 -40.55 -2.13
CA GLU A 725 -65.90 -40.18 -0.94
C GLU A 725 -65.06 -38.90 -1.18
N GLY A 726 -65.55 -37.78 -0.65
CA GLY A 726 -64.86 -36.49 -0.82
C GLY A 726 -65.07 -35.78 -2.14
N VAL A 727 -65.69 -36.46 -3.11
CA VAL A 727 -66.07 -35.92 -4.42
C VAL A 727 -67.49 -36.45 -4.79
N PRO A 728 -68.25 -35.75 -5.61
CA PRO A 728 -69.50 -36.33 -6.17
C PRO A 728 -69.22 -37.67 -6.86
N LYS A 729 -70.17 -38.60 -6.69
CA LYS A 729 -70.07 -39.89 -7.34
C LYS A 729 -70.10 -39.76 -8.88
N ASP A 730 -69.07 -40.31 -9.54
CA ASP A 730 -68.89 -40.29 -10.98
C ASP A 730 -68.27 -41.59 -11.47
N LYS A 731 -69.11 -42.46 -11.97
CA LYS A 731 -68.72 -43.80 -12.44
C LYS A 731 -67.84 -43.70 -13.69
N GLU A 732 -68.08 -42.75 -14.58
CA GLU A 732 -67.33 -42.62 -15.82
C GLU A 732 -65.88 -42.19 -15.53
N THR A 733 -65.69 -41.18 -14.69
CA THR A 733 -64.38 -40.75 -14.22
C THR A 733 -63.67 -41.87 -13.45
N ALA A 734 -64.39 -42.63 -12.59
CA ALA A 734 -63.81 -43.76 -11.89
C ALA A 734 -63.25 -44.81 -12.85
N ILE A 735 -64.02 -45.23 -13.89
CA ILE A 735 -63.55 -46.17 -14.90
C ILE A 735 -62.26 -45.65 -15.61
N LYS A 736 -62.24 -44.40 -16.07
CA LYS A 736 -61.07 -43.81 -16.74
C LYS A 736 -59.82 -43.82 -15.85
N LEU A 737 -59.95 -43.55 -14.56
CA LEU A 737 -58.85 -43.57 -13.60
C LEU A 737 -58.37 -45.01 -13.29
N TYR A 738 -59.31 -45.96 -13.16
CA TYR A 738 -58.97 -47.38 -13.03
C TYR A 738 -58.23 -47.88 -14.27
N GLN A 739 -58.66 -47.53 -15.46
CA GLN A 739 -57.99 -47.90 -16.72
C GLN A 739 -56.55 -47.42 -16.73
N LYS A 740 -56.31 -46.11 -16.37
CA LYS A 740 -54.96 -45.56 -16.25
C LYS A 740 -54.10 -46.28 -15.19
N ALA A 741 -54.69 -46.67 -14.06
CA ALA A 741 -53.96 -47.44 -13.04
C ALA A 741 -53.67 -48.85 -13.54
N ALA A 742 -54.58 -49.50 -14.25
CA ALA A 742 -54.41 -50.82 -14.83
C ALA A 742 -53.32 -50.83 -15.93
N GLU A 743 -53.24 -49.79 -16.78
CA GLU A 743 -52.16 -49.62 -17.76
C GLU A 743 -50.75 -49.60 -17.11
N GLN A 744 -50.69 -49.21 -15.86
CA GLN A 744 -49.43 -49.22 -15.06
C GLN A 744 -49.23 -50.53 -14.27
N GLY A 745 -50.09 -51.52 -14.47
CA GLY A 745 -49.99 -52.85 -13.88
C GLY A 745 -50.74 -53.03 -12.54
N CYS A 746 -51.69 -52.14 -12.22
CA CYS A 746 -52.55 -52.35 -11.05
C CYS A 746 -53.60 -53.44 -11.33
N THR A 747 -53.34 -54.65 -10.87
CA THR A 747 -54.24 -55.78 -11.10
C THR A 747 -55.63 -55.66 -10.49
N ASP A 748 -55.74 -54.92 -9.39
CA ASP A 748 -57.04 -54.62 -8.75
C ASP A 748 -57.86 -53.63 -9.58
N ALA A 749 -57.19 -52.64 -10.17
CA ALA A 749 -57.82 -51.72 -11.11
C ALA A 749 -58.40 -52.45 -12.36
N GLU A 750 -57.67 -53.46 -12.92
CA GLU A 750 -58.15 -54.29 -14.03
C GLU A 750 -59.44 -55.00 -13.65
N LYS A 751 -59.53 -55.54 -12.43
CA LYS A 751 -60.75 -56.24 -11.93
C LYS A 751 -61.91 -55.25 -11.81
N ASP A 752 -61.64 -54.07 -11.26
CA ASP A 752 -62.66 -53.04 -11.05
C ASP A 752 -63.17 -52.42 -12.34
N VAL A 753 -62.32 -52.27 -13.37
CA VAL A 753 -62.75 -51.89 -14.71
C VAL A 753 -63.74 -52.92 -15.25
N LYS A 754 -63.38 -54.21 -15.27
CA LYS A 754 -64.24 -55.29 -15.72
C LYS A 754 -65.56 -55.34 -14.98
N ARG A 755 -65.58 -55.15 -13.68
CA ARG A 755 -66.75 -55.11 -12.81
C ARG A 755 -67.69 -53.95 -13.18
N LEU A 756 -67.12 -52.75 -13.40
CA LEU A 756 -67.92 -51.55 -13.68
C LEU A 756 -68.42 -51.51 -15.13
N GLU A 757 -67.66 -52.01 -16.10
CA GLU A 757 -68.04 -52.08 -17.52
C GLU A 757 -69.01 -53.23 -17.80
N GLY A 758 -68.84 -54.37 -17.10
CA GLY A 758 -69.58 -55.60 -17.36
C GLY A 758 -71.00 -55.69 -16.80
N GLY A 759 -71.52 -54.70 -16.11
CA GLY A 759 -72.92 -54.62 -15.62
C GLY A 759 -73.40 -55.74 -14.66
N GLY A 760 -72.51 -56.53 -14.07
CA GLY A 760 -72.83 -57.57 -13.12
C GLY A 760 -72.83 -57.13 -11.65
N LEU A 761 -73.90 -57.41 -10.92
CA LEU A 761 -74.01 -57.28 -9.46
C LEU A 761 -72.97 -58.19 -8.78
N GLY A 762 -71.77 -57.64 -8.56
CA GLY A 762 -70.70 -58.28 -7.78
C GLY A 762 -70.59 -57.64 -6.40
N SER A 763 -70.81 -58.40 -5.41
CA SER A 763 -70.88 -58.15 -3.99
C SER A 763 -69.89 -57.15 -3.39
N ALA A 764 -70.36 -56.45 -2.39
CA ALA A 764 -69.66 -55.45 -1.54
C ALA A 764 -68.49 -56.03 -0.67
N VAL A 765 -67.67 -56.90 -1.22
CA VAL A 765 -66.54 -57.50 -0.45
C VAL A 765 -65.19 -56.85 -0.75
N ALA A 766 -65.11 -55.97 -1.82
CA ALA A 766 -63.86 -55.37 -2.22
C ALA A 766 -63.36 -54.16 -1.40
N ALA A 767 -64.18 -53.63 -0.50
CA ALA A 767 -63.77 -52.48 0.34
C ALA A 767 -62.68 -52.80 1.34
N SER A 768 -62.39 -54.08 1.62
CA SER A 768 -61.32 -54.48 2.56
C SER A 768 -60.00 -54.77 1.86
N ALA A 769 -60.01 -55.00 0.53
CA ALA A 769 -58.76 -55.31 -0.22
C ALA A 769 -57.87 -54.06 -0.52
N ALA A 770 -58.41 -52.85 -0.39
CA ALA A 770 -57.61 -51.62 -0.49
C ALA A 770 -56.57 -51.48 0.68
N LEU A 771 -56.68 -52.38 1.69
CA LEU A 771 -55.71 -52.47 2.77
C LEU A 771 -54.43 -53.25 2.38
N GLY A 772 -54.41 -53.97 1.28
CA GLY A 772 -53.30 -54.81 0.85
C GLY A 772 -52.15 -54.07 0.14
N GLY A 773 -52.42 -52.87 -0.46
CA GLY A 773 -51.41 -52.14 -1.24
C GLY A 773 -50.24 -51.61 -0.37
N ALA A 774 -50.51 -51.21 0.85
CA ALA A 774 -49.46 -50.82 1.79
C ALA A 774 -48.54 -51.99 2.21
N ALA A 775 -49.11 -53.23 2.24
CA ALA A 775 -48.36 -54.44 2.56
C ALA A 775 -47.46 -54.90 1.38
N LEU A 776 -47.81 -54.56 0.14
CA LEU A 776 -47.03 -54.91 -1.06
C LEU A 776 -45.84 -53.94 -1.24
N LEU A 777 -46.01 -52.61 -0.97
CA LEU A 777 -44.90 -51.64 -0.86
C LEU A 777 -43.91 -52.10 0.22
N TRP A 778 -44.41 -52.71 1.30
CA TRP A 778 -43.61 -53.25 2.40
C TRP A 778 -42.74 -54.47 1.96
N LYS A 779 -43.14 -55.21 0.91
CA LYS A 779 -42.38 -56.30 0.32
C LYS A 779 -41.35 -55.85 -0.68
N ILE A 780 -41.59 -54.74 -1.41
CA ILE A 780 -40.65 -54.18 -2.41
C ILE A 780 -39.52 -53.41 -1.73
N LEU A 781 -39.73 -52.83 -0.56
CA LEU A 781 -38.67 -52.18 0.23
C LEU A 781 -37.81 -53.15 1.05
N ARG A 782 -38.17 -54.44 1.08
CA ARG A 782 -37.37 -55.50 1.72
C ARG A 782 -36.46 -56.29 0.76
N GLY A 783 -36.48 -56.01 -0.57
CA GLY A 783 -35.64 -56.63 -1.56
C GLY A 783 -34.40 -55.80 -1.90
#